data_3ed8b43fef6cb2aaa3d6c4bf4c1cc99f
#
_entry.id   3ed8b43fef6cb2aaa3d6c4bf4c1cc99f
#
_cell.length_a   1.000
_cell.length_b   1.000
_cell.length_c   1.000
_cell.angle_alpha   90.00
_cell.angle_beta   90.00
_cell.angle_gamma   90.00
#
_symmetry.space_group_name_H-M   'P 1'
#
loop_
_entity.id
_entity.type
_entity.pdbx_description
1 polymer ?
#
loop_
_entity_poly.entity_id
_entity_poly.type
_entity_poly.pdbx_seq_one_letter_code
_entity_poly.pdbx_strand_id
1 'polypeptide(L)'
;MVLLCSALHSYAQQSLTRKIFTCHAATGSIPFLLSKISSYSGTIIEYSTNYLTTDSTYSIADGNVMLGTVLHKLLNGQQVTIEEINNKIILLPAKKTPEQYPLYGFTMEEGSMEPLAYATIQDLASGQICQANRFGYYNMMLSRGKHYLEVKHSSLPPKTITILLETSTQKNLIISPVKLPEVKIDAGNTLQPDGGSRMDKYQTDAYNNFMGETDPVRSLYLLPGNVETQETTGKLVVRGGDPDQSIFLLDGNQVYNPSHLLGEISIINSTLVKSIRQYKNDFPSRFDGAISSITEVNTRDGNMDKWTGEANAGLLAGAMSVEGPLRKQSTAMMFSMRHSWSNPLLNILDDKYQLRFYDIHFKLTHLLNANNKLMLTGYLGKDHLNIHNSDYQRLQAWGNRLGTLNWIHLLGVRSFVSTTVNVSNYTNLAGIKFALFNDSTQQAEDSKAFNNYASIDKLEAKTQFEYNALPNSRFRFGARYAHITIRPFNTTISPEFLEEEGYYRPMQPLRFGEFALYAENELRIGTNILIRPGLNYATYKFHSYTHRSLQPRLFAAWRINHDQQFTFSYARMIQYLHQVTTPFLGINSEFWVPSTGLLRPVESHMVNLGYNFNDKKGLFLSVDAYYKQMSNNTNFAEKGNIFYNEDTWETDVLAGKGWSYGLEVLARKQINKWQFQFSYALTRSERQFPDINEGKKYPFCYDRRHNLNATINYSPLKNWNLGLVWYFSSGDAEFLPPGVNDDFDTPAPVDPGNKEPDEKNPFVFDRTGYKSRRLPAYHRLNFNTSFSFHTGQQLTHKLSAGLYNAYQARNKYIRDVWNLEDNSYNTTSSGNRLFDLTFYLSYTLRF
;
A
#
# COMPACT_ATOMS: atom_id res chain seq x y z
N MET A 1 -16.37 -25.98 17.33
CA MET A 1 -17.02 -26.57 16.12
C MET A 1 -18.16 -27.53 16.45
N VAL A 2 -18.51 -27.77 17.67
CA VAL A 2 -19.64 -28.65 18.09
C VAL A 2 -20.87 -27.88 18.59
N LEU A 3 -20.78 -26.57 18.79
CA LEU A 3 -21.87 -25.71 19.26
C LEU A 3 -22.58 -24.90 18.15
N LEU A 4 -22.19 -25.04 16.89
CA LEU A 4 -22.88 -24.41 15.75
C LEU A 4 -23.77 -25.39 14.95
N CYS A 5 -23.75 -26.66 15.24
CA CYS A 5 -24.63 -27.66 14.59
C CYS A 5 -25.95 -27.92 15.33
N SER A 6 -26.17 -27.35 16.51
CA SER A 6 -27.41 -27.62 17.28
C SER A 6 -28.51 -26.56 17.11
N ALA A 7 -28.28 -25.50 16.32
CA ALA A 7 -29.28 -24.46 16.06
C ALA A 7 -29.98 -24.55 14.69
N LEU A 8 -29.73 -25.59 13.91
CA LEU A 8 -30.35 -25.83 12.58
C LEU A 8 -31.38 -26.98 12.58
N HIS A 9 -31.89 -27.36 13.75
CA HIS A 9 -33.07 -28.22 13.84
C HIS A 9 -34.33 -27.40 14.18
N SER A 10 -34.56 -26.33 13.40
CA SER A 10 -35.88 -25.74 13.32
C SER A 10 -36.61 -26.30 12.09
N TYR A 11 -37.55 -27.25 12.36
CA TYR A 11 -38.65 -27.62 11.49
C TYR A 11 -38.46 -27.36 10.00
N ALA A 12 -37.96 -28.33 9.28
CA ALA A 12 -38.18 -28.45 7.84
C ALA A 12 -39.68 -28.74 7.63
N GLN A 13 -40.52 -27.71 7.68
CA GLN A 13 -41.86 -27.77 7.11
C GLN A 13 -41.66 -28.13 5.62
N GLN A 14 -42.09 -29.34 5.21
CA GLN A 14 -41.98 -29.74 3.82
C GLN A 14 -42.67 -28.67 2.98
N SER A 15 -41.89 -27.99 2.10
CA SER A 15 -42.46 -26.99 1.20
C SER A 15 -43.62 -27.57 0.43
N LEU A 16 -44.77 -26.92 0.44
CA LEU A 16 -45.97 -27.33 -0.26
C LEU A 16 -45.72 -27.57 -1.75
N THR A 17 -44.83 -26.84 -2.32
CA THR A 17 -44.41 -27.00 -3.74
C THR A 17 -43.72 -28.34 -4.00
N ARG A 18 -43.20 -29.03 -2.98
CA ARG A 18 -42.60 -30.40 -3.10
C ARG A 18 -43.64 -31.51 -2.88
N LYS A 19 -44.86 -31.18 -2.58
CA LYS A 19 -45.94 -32.18 -2.37
C LYS A 19 -46.23 -32.92 -3.68
N ILE A 20 -46.17 -34.25 -3.65
CA ILE A 20 -46.52 -35.09 -4.79
C ILE A 20 -47.99 -35.46 -4.67
N PHE A 21 -48.73 -35.36 -5.77
CA PHE A 21 -50.16 -35.72 -5.77
C PHE A 21 -50.53 -36.34 -7.15
N THR A 22 -51.60 -37.07 -7.17
CA THR A 22 -52.17 -37.58 -8.43
C THR A 22 -52.98 -36.48 -9.12
N CYS A 23 -52.49 -36.06 -10.25
CA CYS A 23 -53.16 -35.11 -11.10
C CYS A 23 -54.02 -35.83 -12.16
N HIS A 24 -55.24 -35.41 -12.36
CA HIS A 24 -56.07 -35.92 -13.44
C HIS A 24 -56.13 -34.94 -14.60
N ALA A 25 -56.11 -35.48 -15.82
CA ALA A 25 -56.13 -34.66 -17.04
C ALA A 25 -57.34 -33.71 -17.04
N ALA A 26 -57.04 -32.44 -17.31
CA ALA A 26 -58.09 -31.41 -17.40
C ALA A 26 -57.63 -30.32 -18.39
N THR A 27 -58.61 -29.75 -19.07
CA THR A 27 -58.36 -28.66 -20.02
C THR A 27 -59.34 -27.51 -19.71
N GLY A 28 -58.81 -26.28 -19.68
CA GLY A 28 -59.63 -25.11 -19.38
C GLY A 28 -58.81 -23.84 -19.13
N SER A 29 -59.46 -22.80 -18.61
CA SER A 29 -58.74 -21.57 -18.23
C SER A 29 -57.86 -21.79 -17.02
N ILE A 30 -56.85 -20.94 -16.82
CA ILE A 30 -55.93 -21.03 -15.66
C ILE A 30 -56.67 -21.06 -14.32
N PRO A 31 -57.67 -20.18 -14.02
CA PRO A 31 -58.47 -20.24 -12.83
C PRO A 31 -59.15 -21.60 -12.61
N PHE A 32 -59.71 -22.18 -13.67
CA PHE A 32 -60.37 -23.51 -13.63
C PHE A 32 -59.33 -24.60 -13.25
N LEU A 33 -58.18 -24.58 -13.92
CA LEU A 33 -57.12 -25.55 -13.66
C LEU A 33 -56.50 -25.40 -12.27
N LEU A 34 -56.34 -24.17 -11.79
CA LEU A 34 -55.87 -23.91 -10.41
C LEU A 34 -56.82 -24.45 -9.34
N SER A 35 -58.13 -24.33 -9.59
CA SER A 35 -59.14 -24.92 -8.70
C SER A 35 -59.10 -26.45 -8.68
N LYS A 36 -58.88 -27.09 -9.84
CA LYS A 36 -58.67 -28.54 -9.95
C LYS A 36 -57.39 -29.01 -9.29
N ILE A 37 -56.26 -28.31 -9.50
CA ILE A 37 -54.98 -28.62 -8.85
C ILE A 37 -55.13 -28.48 -7.32
N SER A 38 -55.82 -27.44 -6.83
CA SER A 38 -56.11 -27.24 -5.42
C SER A 38 -56.89 -28.43 -4.82
N SER A 39 -57.95 -28.85 -5.53
CA SER A 39 -58.78 -30.01 -5.14
C SER A 39 -57.97 -31.32 -5.16
N TYR A 40 -57.22 -31.60 -6.22
CA TYR A 40 -56.42 -32.84 -6.35
C TYR A 40 -55.24 -32.90 -5.39
N SER A 41 -54.59 -31.79 -5.15
CA SER A 41 -53.45 -31.72 -4.21
C SER A 41 -53.84 -31.57 -2.74
N GLY A 42 -55.12 -31.19 -2.46
CA GLY A 42 -55.61 -30.84 -1.11
C GLY A 42 -54.83 -29.64 -0.55
N THR A 43 -54.30 -28.75 -1.43
CA THR A 43 -53.55 -27.54 -1.03
C THR A 43 -54.35 -26.32 -1.46
N ILE A 44 -54.64 -25.40 -0.56
CA ILE A 44 -55.32 -24.15 -0.89
C ILE A 44 -54.44 -23.27 -1.76
N ILE A 45 -54.93 -22.88 -2.95
CA ILE A 45 -54.24 -21.95 -3.85
C ILE A 45 -55.12 -20.69 -3.93
N GLU A 46 -54.56 -19.58 -3.38
CA GLU A 46 -55.24 -18.27 -3.42
C GLU A 46 -54.66 -17.42 -4.55
N TYR A 47 -55.46 -16.77 -5.35
CA TYR A 47 -55.04 -15.94 -6.47
C TYR A 47 -56.06 -14.86 -6.81
N SER A 48 -55.60 -13.79 -7.47
CA SER A 48 -56.49 -12.79 -8.08
C SER A 48 -56.50 -13.01 -9.60
N THR A 49 -57.66 -13.05 -10.18
CA THR A 49 -57.89 -13.19 -11.64
C THR A 49 -57.32 -12.01 -12.42
N ASN A 50 -57.15 -10.85 -11.79
CA ASN A 50 -56.60 -9.64 -12.43
C ASN A 50 -55.15 -9.80 -12.93
N TYR A 51 -54.43 -10.82 -12.50
CA TYR A 51 -53.03 -11.07 -12.85
C TYR A 51 -52.83 -12.34 -13.69
N LEU A 52 -53.94 -12.99 -14.09
CA LEU A 52 -53.95 -14.23 -14.85
C LEU A 52 -54.60 -14.00 -16.22
N THR A 53 -54.06 -14.59 -17.25
CA THR A 53 -54.70 -14.60 -18.58
C THR A 53 -55.87 -15.57 -18.53
N THR A 54 -57.09 -15.08 -18.65
CA THR A 54 -58.34 -15.88 -18.55
C THR A 54 -58.82 -16.40 -19.91
N ASP A 55 -58.37 -15.79 -20.99
CA ASP A 55 -58.94 -16.02 -22.34
C ASP A 55 -58.22 -17.16 -23.10
N SER A 56 -57.21 -17.78 -22.51
CA SER A 56 -56.48 -18.88 -23.16
C SER A 56 -56.82 -20.22 -22.49
N THR A 57 -56.83 -21.27 -23.27
CA THR A 57 -57.09 -22.66 -22.81
C THR A 57 -55.78 -23.37 -22.59
N TYR A 58 -55.58 -23.94 -21.41
CA TYR A 58 -54.41 -24.71 -21.00
C TYR A 58 -54.80 -26.15 -20.67
N SER A 59 -53.84 -27.06 -20.61
CA SER A 59 -54.09 -28.46 -20.25
C SER A 59 -53.08 -28.96 -19.21
N ILE A 60 -53.55 -29.77 -18.27
CA ILE A 60 -52.73 -30.54 -17.34
C ILE A 60 -52.90 -32.03 -17.66
N ALA A 61 -51.83 -32.82 -17.52
CA ALA A 61 -51.83 -34.25 -17.86
C ALA A 61 -52.11 -35.13 -16.62
N ASP A 62 -52.58 -36.36 -16.87
CA ASP A 62 -52.64 -37.40 -15.82
C ASP A 62 -51.25 -37.80 -15.33
N GLY A 63 -51.15 -38.08 -14.04
CA GLY A 63 -49.97 -38.68 -13.47
C GLY A 63 -49.65 -38.20 -12.02
N ASN A 64 -48.71 -38.84 -11.40
CA ASN A 64 -48.15 -38.41 -10.12
C ASN A 64 -47.12 -37.31 -10.40
N VAL A 65 -47.43 -36.13 -9.93
CA VAL A 65 -46.63 -34.93 -10.23
C VAL A 65 -46.39 -34.12 -8.96
N MET A 66 -45.29 -33.37 -8.98
CA MET A 66 -44.98 -32.43 -7.88
C MET A 66 -45.78 -31.13 -8.12
N LEU A 67 -46.43 -30.64 -7.05
CA LEU A 67 -47.28 -29.46 -7.11
C LEU A 67 -46.56 -28.23 -7.69
N GLY A 68 -45.33 -27.97 -7.25
CA GLY A 68 -44.53 -26.87 -7.81
C GLY A 68 -44.28 -27.01 -9.32
N THR A 69 -44.02 -28.22 -9.82
CA THR A 69 -43.72 -28.46 -11.22
C THR A 69 -44.96 -28.16 -12.10
N VAL A 70 -46.15 -28.58 -11.65
CA VAL A 70 -47.41 -28.31 -12.36
C VAL A 70 -47.76 -26.83 -12.35
N LEU A 71 -47.61 -26.18 -11.20
CA LEU A 71 -47.85 -24.75 -11.07
C LEU A 71 -46.89 -23.92 -11.90
N HIS A 72 -45.60 -24.24 -11.91
CA HIS A 72 -44.63 -23.54 -12.74
C HIS A 72 -44.89 -23.71 -14.25
N LYS A 73 -45.35 -24.91 -14.62
CA LYS A 73 -45.68 -25.18 -16.01
C LYS A 73 -46.96 -24.43 -16.45
N LEU A 74 -47.99 -24.43 -15.61
CA LEU A 74 -49.24 -23.77 -15.88
C LEU A 74 -49.15 -22.24 -15.89
N LEU A 75 -48.33 -21.70 -14.97
CA LEU A 75 -48.14 -20.26 -14.78
C LEU A 75 -46.97 -19.69 -15.63
N ASN A 76 -46.35 -20.49 -16.46
CA ASN A 76 -45.28 -20.00 -17.30
C ASN A 76 -45.82 -18.93 -18.28
N GLY A 77 -45.19 -17.75 -18.27
CA GLY A 77 -45.65 -16.58 -19.03
C GLY A 77 -46.71 -15.72 -18.35
N GLN A 78 -47.23 -16.13 -17.16
CA GLN A 78 -48.07 -15.29 -16.32
C GLN A 78 -47.25 -14.33 -15.46
N GLN A 79 -47.76 -13.15 -15.17
CA GLN A 79 -47.12 -12.09 -14.37
C GLN A 79 -47.33 -12.34 -12.84
N VAL A 80 -47.07 -13.56 -12.36
CA VAL A 80 -47.30 -13.96 -10.98
C VAL A 80 -46.08 -14.70 -10.39
N THR A 81 -45.88 -14.58 -9.09
CA THR A 81 -44.93 -15.37 -8.29
C THR A 81 -45.70 -16.29 -7.34
N ILE A 82 -45.14 -17.48 -7.06
CA ILE A 82 -45.71 -18.48 -6.18
C ILE A 82 -45.05 -18.29 -4.80
N GLU A 83 -45.83 -17.94 -3.77
CA GLU A 83 -45.37 -17.86 -2.38
C GLU A 83 -46.12 -18.82 -1.48
N GLU A 84 -45.45 -19.43 -0.52
CA GLU A 84 -46.06 -20.29 0.48
C GLU A 84 -46.21 -19.53 1.80
N ILE A 85 -47.42 -19.24 2.18
CA ILE A 85 -47.77 -18.47 3.38
C ILE A 85 -48.85 -19.19 4.16
N ASN A 86 -48.61 -19.44 5.44
CA ASN A 86 -49.61 -20.07 6.34
C ASN A 86 -50.23 -21.38 5.81
N ASN A 87 -49.37 -22.27 5.29
CA ASN A 87 -49.77 -23.56 4.72
C ASN A 87 -50.73 -23.46 3.49
N LYS A 88 -50.63 -22.36 2.76
CA LYS A 88 -51.35 -22.10 1.49
C LYS A 88 -50.34 -21.64 0.43
N ILE A 89 -50.71 -21.86 -0.82
CA ILE A 89 -50.00 -21.25 -1.94
C ILE A 89 -50.74 -19.98 -2.36
N ILE A 90 -50.01 -18.84 -2.39
CA ILE A 90 -50.56 -17.56 -2.81
C ILE A 90 -49.87 -17.12 -4.08
N LEU A 91 -50.66 -16.84 -5.13
CA LEU A 91 -50.15 -16.25 -6.36
C LEU A 91 -50.17 -14.73 -6.26
N LEU A 92 -48.98 -14.14 -6.07
CA LEU A 92 -48.82 -12.70 -6.00
C LEU A 92 -48.40 -12.14 -7.36
N PRO A 93 -48.74 -10.88 -7.70
CA PRO A 93 -48.25 -10.26 -8.90
C PRO A 93 -46.72 -10.27 -8.88
N ALA A 94 -46.10 -10.67 -10.00
CA ALA A 94 -44.67 -10.61 -10.14
C ALA A 94 -44.22 -9.15 -9.98
N LYS A 95 -43.38 -8.89 -9.01
CA LYS A 95 -42.74 -7.59 -8.87
C LYS A 95 -41.95 -7.34 -10.18
N LYS A 96 -42.41 -6.44 -11.03
CA LYS A 96 -41.59 -5.95 -12.12
C LYS A 96 -40.32 -5.40 -11.49
N THR A 97 -39.21 -6.06 -11.72
CA THR A 97 -37.93 -5.47 -11.39
C THR A 97 -37.85 -4.13 -12.13
N PRO A 98 -37.76 -2.99 -11.44
CA PRO A 98 -37.74 -1.70 -12.12
C PRO A 98 -36.55 -1.70 -13.10
N GLU A 99 -36.79 -1.19 -14.30
CA GLU A 99 -35.74 -1.01 -15.28
C GLU A 99 -34.62 -0.18 -14.68
N GLN A 100 -33.40 -0.70 -14.73
CA GLN A 100 -32.22 -0.05 -14.20
C GLN A 100 -31.31 0.43 -15.33
N TYR A 101 -30.85 1.65 -15.18
CA TYR A 101 -29.97 2.30 -16.16
C TYR A 101 -28.62 2.64 -15.50
N PRO A 102 -27.50 2.45 -16.19
CA PRO A 102 -26.20 2.89 -15.70
C PRO A 102 -26.08 4.41 -15.69
N LEU A 103 -25.71 4.93 -14.53
CA LEU A 103 -25.22 6.29 -14.35
C LEU A 103 -23.71 6.20 -14.12
N TYR A 104 -22.91 6.81 -15.01
CA TYR A 104 -21.46 6.67 -15.00
C TYR A 104 -20.75 7.98 -15.38
N GLY A 105 -19.48 8.07 -15.03
CA GLY A 105 -18.66 9.24 -15.30
C GLY A 105 -17.54 9.39 -14.29
N PHE A 106 -17.13 10.62 -14.06
CA PHE A 106 -16.05 10.93 -13.12
C PHE A 106 -16.54 11.84 -11.98
N THR A 107 -16.01 11.59 -10.78
CA THR A 107 -16.10 12.53 -9.68
C THR A 107 -14.95 13.52 -9.78
N MET A 108 -15.22 14.82 -9.73
CA MET A 108 -14.22 15.87 -9.98
C MET A 108 -14.38 17.03 -8.99
N GLU A 109 -13.26 17.72 -8.73
CA GLU A 109 -13.23 18.97 -8.00
C GLU A 109 -13.61 20.12 -8.92
N GLU A 110 -14.46 21.02 -8.45
CA GLU A 110 -14.84 22.23 -9.19
C GLU A 110 -13.65 23.20 -9.32
N GLY A 111 -13.48 23.79 -10.48
CA GLY A 111 -12.40 24.70 -10.83
C GLY A 111 -11.18 23.94 -11.36
N SER A 112 -10.53 23.12 -10.56
CA SER A 112 -9.33 22.37 -10.99
C SER A 112 -9.62 21.26 -12.00
N MET A 113 -10.83 20.71 -12.00
CA MET A 113 -11.22 19.48 -12.71
C MET A 113 -10.40 18.26 -12.30
N GLU A 114 -9.75 18.31 -11.13
CA GLU A 114 -8.99 17.20 -10.55
C GLU A 114 -9.93 16.03 -10.22
N PRO A 115 -9.70 14.81 -10.73
CA PRO A 115 -10.52 13.67 -10.39
C PRO A 115 -10.39 13.28 -8.90
N LEU A 116 -11.53 13.08 -8.25
CA LEU A 116 -11.61 12.72 -6.84
C LEU A 116 -11.53 11.20 -6.71
N ALA A 117 -10.32 10.71 -6.49
CA ALA A 117 -10.04 9.28 -6.32
C ALA A 117 -10.79 8.71 -5.11
N TYR A 118 -11.46 7.58 -5.31
CA TYR A 118 -12.17 6.85 -4.26
C TYR A 118 -13.31 7.63 -3.57
N ALA A 119 -13.86 8.65 -4.21
CA ALA A 119 -15.06 9.32 -3.74
C ALA A 119 -16.21 8.31 -3.59
N THR A 120 -16.99 8.45 -2.53
CA THR A 120 -18.16 7.61 -2.28
C THR A 120 -19.39 8.32 -2.77
N ILE A 121 -20.20 7.64 -3.57
CA ILE A 121 -21.47 8.11 -4.09
C ILE A 121 -22.57 7.25 -3.48
N GLN A 122 -23.51 7.87 -2.78
CA GLN A 122 -24.67 7.21 -2.19
C GLN A 122 -25.94 7.80 -2.77
N ASP A 123 -26.80 6.97 -3.33
CA ASP A 123 -28.16 7.37 -3.67
C ASP A 123 -29.02 7.32 -2.40
N LEU A 124 -29.52 8.48 -1.98
CA LEU A 124 -30.33 8.60 -0.76
C LEU A 124 -31.72 7.96 -0.90
N ALA A 125 -32.21 7.77 -2.13
CA ALA A 125 -33.52 7.17 -2.39
C ALA A 125 -33.49 5.63 -2.29
N SER A 126 -32.50 4.99 -2.92
CA SER A 126 -32.37 3.52 -2.92
C SER A 126 -31.41 2.99 -1.85
N GLY A 127 -30.59 3.85 -1.24
CA GLY A 127 -29.52 3.46 -0.33
C GLY A 127 -28.32 2.80 -1.01
N GLN A 128 -28.30 2.70 -2.33
CA GLN A 128 -27.18 2.13 -3.07
C GLN A 128 -25.93 2.99 -2.90
N ILE A 129 -24.78 2.31 -2.77
CA ILE A 129 -23.47 2.95 -2.60
C ILE A 129 -22.53 2.47 -3.71
N CYS A 130 -21.83 3.42 -4.33
CA CYS A 130 -20.75 3.16 -5.26
C CYS A 130 -19.50 3.91 -4.80
N GLN A 131 -18.31 3.35 -5.02
CA GLN A 131 -17.05 4.04 -4.83
C GLN A 131 -16.37 4.26 -6.18
N ALA A 132 -15.92 5.48 -6.44
CA ALA A 132 -15.08 5.79 -7.58
C ALA A 132 -13.73 5.06 -7.49
N ASN A 133 -13.13 4.72 -8.61
CA ASN A 133 -11.80 4.13 -8.66
C ASN A 133 -10.69 5.18 -8.44
N ARG A 134 -9.41 4.78 -8.53
CA ARG A 134 -8.26 5.69 -8.37
C ARG A 134 -8.23 6.86 -9.36
N PHE A 135 -8.93 6.75 -10.48
CA PHE A 135 -9.05 7.77 -11.51
C PHE A 135 -10.30 8.64 -11.38
N GLY A 136 -11.07 8.45 -10.30
CA GLY A 136 -12.33 9.15 -10.09
C GLY A 136 -13.51 8.57 -10.88
N TYR A 137 -13.33 7.49 -11.66
CA TYR A 137 -14.41 6.86 -12.42
C TYR A 137 -15.37 6.13 -11.50
N TYR A 138 -16.67 6.35 -11.71
CA TYR A 138 -17.76 5.68 -11.02
C TYR A 138 -18.76 5.11 -12.02
N ASN A 139 -19.46 4.08 -11.61
CA ASN A 139 -20.59 3.49 -12.33
C ASN A 139 -21.55 2.88 -11.31
N MET A 140 -22.82 3.26 -11.39
CA MET A 140 -23.87 2.67 -10.56
C MET A 140 -25.15 2.46 -11.38
N MET A 141 -25.86 1.36 -11.08
CA MET A 141 -27.11 1.01 -11.73
C MET A 141 -28.27 1.53 -10.89
N LEU A 142 -29.08 2.44 -11.41
CA LEU A 142 -30.19 3.06 -10.72
C LEU A 142 -31.50 2.85 -11.50
N SER A 143 -32.62 2.84 -10.79
CA SER A 143 -33.93 2.78 -11.40
C SER A 143 -34.23 4.06 -12.20
N ARG A 144 -35.18 4.00 -13.12
CA ARG A 144 -35.70 5.20 -13.77
C ARG A 144 -36.33 6.13 -12.75
N GLY A 145 -36.02 7.43 -12.82
CA GLY A 145 -36.63 8.40 -11.93
C GLY A 145 -35.65 9.46 -11.40
N LYS A 146 -36.09 10.19 -10.39
CA LYS A 146 -35.30 11.23 -9.73
C LYS A 146 -34.49 10.65 -8.59
N HIS A 147 -33.18 10.93 -8.59
CA HIS A 147 -32.21 10.47 -7.59
C HIS A 147 -31.53 11.66 -6.93
N TYR A 148 -31.17 11.46 -5.64
CA TYR A 148 -30.42 12.40 -4.82
C TYR A 148 -29.10 11.74 -4.43
N LEU A 149 -28.03 12.07 -5.13
CA LEU A 149 -26.72 11.48 -4.93
C LEU A 149 -25.92 12.30 -3.94
N GLU A 150 -25.65 11.74 -2.78
CA GLU A 150 -24.70 12.29 -1.83
C GLU A 150 -23.30 11.82 -2.22
N VAL A 151 -22.43 12.77 -2.57
CA VAL A 151 -21.03 12.48 -2.93
C VAL A 151 -20.12 12.94 -1.81
N LYS A 152 -19.32 12.01 -1.27
CA LYS A 152 -18.40 12.23 -0.15
C LYS A 152 -16.97 12.00 -0.61
N HIS A 153 -16.08 12.90 -0.25
CA HIS A 153 -14.65 12.74 -0.40
C HIS A 153 -13.96 13.28 0.85
N SER A 154 -12.89 12.63 1.28
CA SER A 154 -12.18 12.97 2.53
C SER A 154 -11.62 14.39 2.57
N SER A 155 -11.33 14.98 1.40
CA SER A 155 -10.76 16.33 1.28
C SER A 155 -11.79 17.42 1.01
N LEU A 156 -13.06 17.09 0.79
CA LEU A 156 -14.12 18.03 0.40
C LEU A 156 -15.39 17.78 1.20
N PRO A 157 -16.21 18.82 1.45
CA PRO A 157 -17.50 18.65 2.11
C PRO A 157 -18.43 17.77 1.27
N PRO A 158 -19.33 17.01 1.89
CA PRO A 158 -20.33 16.25 1.18
C PRO A 158 -21.23 17.18 0.36
N LYS A 159 -21.56 16.77 -0.88
CA LYS A 159 -22.46 17.49 -1.77
C LYS A 159 -23.57 16.58 -2.26
N THR A 160 -24.81 17.04 -2.16
CA THR A 160 -25.95 16.34 -2.75
C THR A 160 -26.23 16.88 -4.16
N ILE A 161 -26.28 15.97 -5.13
CA ILE A 161 -26.53 16.28 -6.54
C ILE A 161 -27.83 15.61 -6.94
N THR A 162 -28.76 16.36 -7.51
CA THR A 162 -30.02 15.81 -8.02
C THR A 162 -29.86 15.42 -9.48
N ILE A 163 -30.29 14.22 -9.84
CA ILE A 163 -30.26 13.69 -11.21
C ILE A 163 -31.64 13.09 -11.57
N LEU A 164 -32.12 13.41 -12.76
CA LEU A 164 -33.27 12.72 -13.38
C LEU A 164 -32.69 11.67 -14.35
N LEU A 165 -32.89 10.38 -14.06
CA LEU A 165 -32.40 9.29 -14.86
C LEU A 165 -33.53 8.68 -15.68
N GLU A 166 -33.48 8.86 -16.98
CA GLU A 166 -34.45 8.28 -17.91
C GLU A 166 -33.86 7.16 -18.78
N THR A 167 -32.57 7.26 -19.07
CA THR A 167 -31.81 6.32 -19.86
C THR A 167 -30.38 6.25 -19.31
N SER A 168 -29.52 5.38 -19.86
CA SER A 168 -28.09 5.35 -19.58
C SER A 168 -27.47 6.74 -19.72
N THR A 169 -26.88 7.28 -18.64
CA THR A 169 -26.45 8.67 -18.60
C THR A 169 -24.99 8.78 -18.17
N GLN A 170 -24.19 9.46 -19.00
CA GLN A 170 -22.84 9.86 -18.61
C GLN A 170 -22.89 11.23 -17.93
N LYS A 171 -22.45 11.30 -16.67
CA LYS A 171 -22.46 12.55 -15.89
C LYS A 171 -21.23 12.64 -15.01
N ASN A 172 -20.50 13.74 -15.12
CA ASN A 172 -19.46 14.05 -14.16
C ASN A 172 -20.09 14.69 -12.91
N LEU A 173 -19.71 14.19 -11.73
CA LEU A 173 -20.17 14.69 -10.43
C LEU A 173 -19.13 15.67 -9.90
N ILE A 174 -19.48 16.95 -9.94
CA ILE A 174 -18.58 18.05 -9.60
C ILE A 174 -18.86 18.51 -8.17
N ILE A 175 -17.81 18.52 -7.33
CA ILE A 175 -17.87 18.93 -5.93
C ILE A 175 -17.06 20.20 -5.77
N SER A 176 -17.68 21.22 -5.16
CA SER A 176 -17.03 22.50 -4.93
C SER A 176 -16.08 22.43 -3.73
N PRO A 177 -14.85 22.92 -3.86
CA PRO A 177 -13.97 23.11 -2.72
C PRO A 177 -14.50 24.30 -1.90
N VAL A 178 -15.33 24.02 -0.90
CA VAL A 178 -15.68 25.04 0.07
C VAL A 178 -14.44 25.22 0.97
N LYS A 179 -13.99 26.44 1.14
CA LYS A 179 -13.00 26.79 2.16
C LYS A 179 -13.64 26.50 3.53
N LEU A 180 -13.51 25.26 4.01
CA LEU A 180 -14.06 24.87 5.30
C LEU A 180 -13.20 25.45 6.42
N PRO A 181 -13.84 26.03 7.45
CA PRO A 181 -13.15 26.43 8.67
C PRO A 181 -12.72 25.26 9.56
N GLU A 182 -13.20 24.06 9.29
CA GLU A 182 -12.90 22.85 10.08
C GLU A 182 -12.61 21.66 9.17
N VAL A 183 -11.47 21.04 9.34
CA VAL A 183 -11.19 19.69 8.80
C VAL A 183 -12.03 18.70 9.60
N LYS A 184 -13.24 18.41 9.14
CA LYS A 184 -13.95 17.24 9.65
C LYS A 184 -13.28 16.01 9.04
N ILE A 185 -12.60 15.26 9.87
CA ILE A 185 -12.21 13.89 9.54
C ILE A 185 -13.52 13.08 9.54
N ASP A 186 -14.21 13.11 8.43
CA ASP A 186 -15.31 12.22 8.18
C ASP A 186 -14.69 10.84 7.89
N ALA A 187 -14.46 10.08 8.93
CA ALA A 187 -14.25 8.65 8.82
C ALA A 187 -15.58 8.08 8.29
N GLY A 188 -15.78 8.23 6.99
CA GLY A 188 -17.07 8.02 6.35
C GLY A 188 -17.69 6.70 6.72
N ASN A 189 -18.96 6.73 7.11
CA ASN A 189 -19.86 5.60 7.40
C ASN A 189 -20.11 4.69 6.18
N THR A 190 -19.17 4.58 5.27
CA THR A 190 -19.28 3.75 4.09
C THR A 190 -18.47 2.48 4.29
N LEU A 191 -19.07 1.35 3.98
CA LEU A 191 -18.35 0.11 3.71
C LEU A 191 -17.19 0.48 2.79
N GLN A 192 -15.97 0.60 3.35
CA GLN A 192 -14.81 0.75 2.51
C GLN A 192 -14.63 -0.59 1.81
N PRO A 193 -14.87 -0.66 0.50
CA PRO A 193 -14.81 -1.93 -0.25
C PRO A 193 -13.42 -2.52 -0.28
N ASP A 194 -12.44 -1.71 0.08
CA ASP A 194 -11.04 -2.07 0.05
C ASP A 194 -10.48 -1.82 1.46
N GLY A 195 -10.01 -2.86 2.14
CA GLY A 195 -9.44 -2.80 3.50
C GLY A 195 -8.10 -2.05 3.62
N GLY A 196 -7.70 -1.29 2.61
CA GLY A 196 -6.49 -0.48 2.63
C GLY A 196 -6.63 0.76 3.50
N SER A 197 -5.59 1.07 4.28
CA SER A 197 -5.48 2.35 4.97
C SER A 197 -5.29 3.47 3.96
N ARG A 198 -6.13 4.49 4.01
CA ARG A 198 -6.07 5.64 3.12
C ARG A 198 -5.64 6.87 3.90
N MET A 199 -4.77 7.67 3.29
CA MET A 199 -4.42 9.00 3.76
C MET A 199 -4.57 9.98 2.60
N ASP A 200 -5.17 11.11 2.87
CA ASP A 200 -5.26 12.22 1.92
C ASP A 200 -4.33 13.37 2.33
N LYS A 201 -4.20 14.36 1.45
CA LYS A 201 -3.34 15.51 1.67
C LYS A 201 -3.61 16.22 3.02
N TYR A 202 -4.86 16.36 3.44
CA TYR A 202 -5.20 17.07 4.67
C TYR A 202 -4.76 16.32 5.93
N GLN A 203 -4.86 14.99 5.91
CA GLN A 203 -4.36 14.16 7.00
C GLN A 203 -2.84 14.20 7.07
N THR A 204 -2.16 14.20 5.93
CA THR A 204 -0.70 14.29 5.87
C THR A 204 -0.19 15.66 6.32
N ASP A 205 -0.86 16.74 5.90
CA ASP A 205 -0.47 18.12 6.27
C ASP A 205 -0.67 18.40 7.77
N ALA A 206 -1.59 17.70 8.43
CA ALA A 206 -1.88 17.90 9.85
C ALA A 206 -0.86 17.21 10.78
N TYR A 207 -0.22 16.12 10.35
CA TYR A 207 0.51 15.23 11.27
C TYR A 207 2.03 15.24 11.12
N ASN A 208 2.59 15.74 10.01
CA ASN A 208 4.01 15.53 9.78
C ASN A 208 4.72 16.74 9.15
N ASN A 209 5.43 17.47 9.99
CA ASN A 209 6.50 18.35 9.55
C ASN A 209 7.83 17.78 10.05
N PHE A 210 8.51 16.99 9.22
CA PHE A 210 9.88 16.60 9.49
C PHE A 210 10.81 17.76 9.13
N MET A 211 11.40 18.38 10.13
CA MET A 211 12.33 19.52 9.94
C MET A 211 11.85 20.60 8.96
N GLY A 212 10.54 20.90 9.01
CA GLY A 212 9.92 21.95 8.19
C GLY A 212 9.37 21.49 6.85
N GLU A 213 9.52 20.21 6.50
CA GLU A 213 8.91 19.60 5.34
C GLU A 213 7.72 18.70 5.71
N THR A 214 6.62 18.87 5.00
CA THR A 214 5.47 17.97 5.12
C THR A 214 5.76 16.73 4.29
N ASP A 215 5.89 15.57 4.94
CA ASP A 215 6.17 14.31 4.26
C ASP A 215 4.96 13.37 4.34
N PRO A 216 4.28 13.16 3.21
CA PRO A 216 3.08 12.35 3.18
C PRO A 216 3.34 10.85 3.37
N VAL A 217 4.52 10.34 3.00
CA VAL A 217 4.86 8.92 3.16
C VAL A 217 5.23 8.62 4.61
N ARG A 218 5.93 9.54 5.27
CA ARG A 218 6.24 9.38 6.70
C ARG A 218 5.00 9.35 7.60
N SER A 219 3.90 9.92 7.15
CA SER A 219 2.62 9.81 7.88
C SER A 219 2.14 8.35 7.99
N LEU A 220 2.58 7.44 7.12
CA LEU A 220 2.29 6.01 7.22
C LEU A 220 2.89 5.37 8.47
N TYR A 221 4.00 5.88 9.00
CA TYR A 221 4.59 5.38 10.26
C TYR A 221 3.70 5.61 11.49
N LEU A 222 2.74 6.55 11.39
CA LEU A 222 1.74 6.79 12.43
C LEU A 222 0.59 5.77 12.41
N LEU A 223 0.54 4.87 11.43
CA LEU A 223 -0.43 3.80 11.35
C LEU A 223 0.08 2.54 12.07
N PRO A 224 -0.77 1.79 12.75
CA PRO A 224 -0.34 0.59 13.48
C PRO A 224 0.19 -0.47 12.49
N GLY A 225 1.17 -1.25 12.94
CA GLY A 225 1.83 -2.29 12.12
C GLY A 225 2.86 -1.77 11.12
N ASN A 226 3.03 -0.47 11.01
CA ASN A 226 4.10 0.18 10.27
C ASN A 226 5.20 0.60 11.23
N VAL A 227 6.43 0.26 10.90
CA VAL A 227 7.60 0.54 11.71
C VAL A 227 8.66 1.19 10.83
N GLU A 228 9.25 2.26 11.30
CA GLU A 228 10.46 2.82 10.74
C GLU A 228 11.65 1.96 11.18
N THR A 229 12.55 1.60 10.27
CA THR A 229 13.83 1.01 10.65
C THR A 229 14.69 2.04 11.42
N GLN A 230 15.94 1.77 11.72
CA GLN A 230 16.82 2.72 12.41
C GLN A 230 16.91 4.05 11.65
N GLU A 231 17.16 5.16 12.35
CA GLU A 231 17.20 6.54 11.80
C GLU A 231 18.12 6.72 10.56
N THR A 232 19.07 5.85 10.33
CA THR A 232 20.00 5.96 9.18
C THR A 232 19.64 5.06 7.99
N THR A 233 18.55 4.29 8.08
CA THR A 233 18.13 3.37 7.01
C THR A 233 16.70 3.57 6.56
N GLY A 234 15.89 4.31 7.33
CA GLY A 234 14.58 4.88 7.04
C GLY A 234 13.59 4.08 6.20
N LYS A 235 13.68 2.75 6.25
CA LYS A 235 12.81 1.87 5.45
C LYS A 235 11.52 1.57 6.17
N LEU A 236 10.45 1.45 5.40
CA LEU A 236 9.14 1.05 5.90
C LEU A 236 9.07 -0.47 6.04
N VAL A 237 9.01 -0.93 7.27
CA VAL A 237 8.72 -2.31 7.63
C VAL A 237 7.25 -2.46 7.99
N VAL A 238 6.57 -3.44 7.40
CA VAL A 238 5.14 -3.66 7.64
C VAL A 238 4.93 -5.06 8.19
N ARG A 239 4.31 -5.14 9.38
CA ARG A 239 3.97 -6.42 10.03
C ARG A 239 5.14 -7.40 10.09
N GLY A 240 6.32 -6.91 10.51
CA GLY A 240 7.52 -7.71 10.68
C GLY A 240 8.01 -8.42 9.41
N GLY A 241 7.72 -7.84 8.23
CA GLY A 241 8.33 -8.25 6.97
C GLY A 241 9.68 -7.59 6.75
N ASP A 242 10.43 -8.06 5.75
CA ASP A 242 11.62 -7.36 5.27
C ASP A 242 11.22 -6.12 4.46
N PRO A 243 12.06 -5.09 4.37
CA PRO A 243 11.75 -3.87 3.60
C PRO A 243 11.39 -4.14 2.13
N ASP A 244 12.09 -5.08 1.47
CA ASP A 244 11.85 -5.47 0.07
C ASP A 244 10.54 -6.24 -0.14
N GLN A 245 9.92 -6.75 0.95
CA GLN A 245 8.61 -7.40 0.92
C GLN A 245 7.46 -6.40 0.78
N SER A 246 7.76 -5.10 0.81
CA SER A 246 6.82 -4.00 0.63
C SER A 246 7.10 -3.27 -0.66
N ILE A 247 6.11 -3.17 -1.56
CA ILE A 247 6.22 -2.44 -2.82
C ILE A 247 5.70 -1.02 -2.64
N PHE A 248 6.47 -0.07 -3.17
CA PHE A 248 6.06 1.33 -3.29
C PHE A 248 5.80 1.66 -4.76
N LEU A 249 4.63 2.24 -5.06
CA LEU A 249 4.20 2.60 -6.41
C LEU A 249 3.94 4.10 -6.51
N LEU A 250 4.57 4.77 -7.47
CA LEU A 250 4.29 6.15 -7.85
C LEU A 250 3.55 6.16 -9.20
N ASP A 251 2.29 6.61 -9.21
CA ASP A 251 1.39 6.53 -10.38
C ASP A 251 1.33 5.14 -11.03
N GLY A 252 1.51 4.09 -10.19
CA GLY A 252 1.50 2.70 -10.63
C GLY A 252 2.84 2.17 -11.14
N ASN A 253 3.93 2.94 -11.11
CA ASN A 253 5.29 2.52 -11.41
C ASN A 253 6.04 2.19 -10.12
N GLN A 254 6.82 1.11 -10.10
CA GLN A 254 7.54 0.67 -8.92
C GLN A 254 8.76 1.54 -8.62
N VAL A 255 8.90 1.95 -7.35
CA VAL A 255 10.06 2.64 -6.79
C VAL A 255 10.77 1.68 -5.84
N TYR A 256 12.08 1.49 -6.04
CA TYR A 256 12.85 0.55 -5.22
C TYR A 256 13.38 1.15 -3.92
N ASN A 257 13.73 2.41 -3.91
CA ASN A 257 14.05 3.16 -2.69
C ASN A 257 13.23 4.46 -2.69
N PRO A 258 12.15 4.55 -1.89
CA PRO A 258 11.26 5.71 -1.89
C PRO A 258 11.73 6.84 -0.96
N SER A 259 13.02 6.93 -0.63
CA SER A 259 13.52 7.87 0.37
C SER A 259 14.80 8.61 -0.02
N HIS A 260 14.93 9.82 0.53
CA HIS A 260 16.11 10.67 0.54
C HIS A 260 16.72 10.74 1.94
N LEU A 261 17.94 11.27 2.06
CA LEU A 261 18.63 11.52 3.33
C LEU A 261 18.64 10.29 4.24
N LEU A 262 19.05 9.13 3.71
CA LEU A 262 19.09 7.88 4.46
C LEU A 262 17.73 7.46 5.06
N GLY A 263 16.63 7.83 4.40
CA GLY A 263 15.28 7.47 4.82
C GLY A 263 14.52 8.54 5.60
N GLU A 264 15.14 9.65 5.92
CA GLU A 264 14.53 10.70 6.73
C GLU A 264 13.49 11.53 5.98
N ILE A 265 13.55 11.59 4.65
CA ILE A 265 12.58 12.29 3.79
C ILE A 265 12.15 11.36 2.66
N SER A 266 10.88 11.33 2.31
CA SER A 266 10.43 10.56 1.14
C SER A 266 10.73 11.30 -0.16
N ILE A 267 10.77 10.54 -1.26
CA ILE A 267 10.89 11.09 -2.62
C ILE A 267 9.66 11.90 -3.06
N ILE A 268 8.59 11.92 -2.26
CA ILE A 268 7.31 12.52 -2.61
C ILE A 268 7.18 13.90 -1.97
N ASN A 269 7.17 14.94 -2.80
CA ASN A 269 6.75 16.25 -2.35
C ASN A 269 5.23 16.25 -2.05
N SER A 270 4.83 16.80 -0.89
CA SER A 270 3.43 16.84 -0.45
C SER A 270 2.49 17.54 -1.45
N THR A 271 3.00 18.51 -2.21
CA THR A 271 2.20 19.25 -3.21
C THR A 271 1.73 18.36 -4.37
N LEU A 272 2.46 17.28 -4.64
CA LEU A 272 2.17 16.34 -5.72
C LEU A 272 1.04 15.37 -5.38
N VAL A 273 0.78 15.14 -4.09
CA VAL A 273 -0.06 14.03 -3.66
C VAL A 273 -1.53 14.30 -3.91
N LYS A 274 -2.15 13.39 -4.66
CA LYS A 274 -3.59 13.25 -4.79
C LYS A 274 -4.16 12.29 -3.75
N SER A 275 -3.53 11.11 -3.63
CA SER A 275 -3.93 10.09 -2.65
C SER A 275 -2.78 9.14 -2.34
N ILE A 276 -2.72 8.68 -1.10
CA ILE A 276 -1.86 7.57 -0.67
C ILE A 276 -2.76 6.46 -0.18
N ARG A 277 -2.46 5.24 -0.61
CA ARG A 277 -3.17 4.05 -0.18
C ARG A 277 -2.19 2.94 0.15
N GLN A 278 -2.29 2.40 1.34
CA GLN A 278 -1.51 1.25 1.78
C GLN A 278 -2.40 0.03 1.95
N TYR A 279 -2.05 -1.04 1.26
CA TYR A 279 -2.68 -2.35 1.38
C TYR A 279 -1.79 -3.24 2.25
N LYS A 280 -2.29 -3.65 3.39
CA LYS A 280 -1.64 -4.59 4.32
C LYS A 280 -2.60 -5.67 4.85
N ASN A 281 -3.91 -5.44 4.74
CA ASN A 281 -4.96 -6.36 5.16
C ASN A 281 -5.62 -7.04 3.97
N ASP A 282 -5.91 -6.26 2.94
CA ASP A 282 -6.66 -6.65 1.78
C ASP A 282 -5.86 -6.29 0.52
N PHE A 283 -5.43 -7.30 -0.20
CA PHE A 283 -4.62 -7.17 -1.40
C PHE A 283 -5.48 -7.38 -2.65
N PRO A 284 -5.78 -6.33 -3.44
CA PRO A 284 -6.40 -6.49 -4.75
C PRO A 284 -5.62 -7.45 -5.64
N SER A 285 -6.34 -8.24 -6.44
CA SER A 285 -5.72 -9.29 -7.27
C SER A 285 -4.83 -8.75 -8.39
N ARG A 286 -4.94 -7.45 -8.73
CA ARG A 286 -4.07 -6.77 -9.70
C ARG A 286 -2.61 -6.65 -9.28
N PHE A 287 -2.31 -6.85 -8.01
CA PHE A 287 -0.95 -6.74 -7.48
C PHE A 287 -0.31 -8.11 -7.31
N ASP A 288 0.96 -8.20 -7.60
CA ASP A 288 1.85 -9.34 -7.33
C ASP A 288 3.25 -8.81 -6.97
N GLY A 289 4.17 -9.70 -6.61
CA GLY A 289 5.55 -9.35 -6.32
C GLY A 289 5.82 -8.77 -4.93
N ALA A 290 4.79 -8.62 -4.07
CA ALA A 290 4.93 -8.16 -2.68
C ALA A 290 4.28 -9.15 -1.73
N ILE A 291 4.82 -9.32 -0.53
CA ILE A 291 4.30 -10.25 0.47
C ILE A 291 3.98 -9.62 1.84
N SER A 292 4.28 -8.33 2.03
CA SER A 292 4.00 -7.62 3.30
C SER A 292 3.06 -6.43 3.12
N SER A 293 3.34 -5.53 2.17
CA SER A 293 2.45 -4.41 1.88
C SER A 293 2.64 -3.83 0.48
N ILE A 294 1.65 -3.07 0.03
CA ILE A 294 1.74 -2.27 -1.18
C ILE A 294 1.29 -0.85 -0.85
N THR A 295 2.18 0.11 -1.09
CA THR A 295 1.88 1.53 -0.95
C THR A 295 1.73 2.15 -2.34
N GLU A 296 0.54 2.63 -2.67
CA GLU A 296 0.22 3.28 -3.93
C GLU A 296 0.06 4.78 -3.71
N VAL A 297 0.95 5.57 -4.28
CA VAL A 297 0.89 7.03 -4.31
C VAL A 297 0.45 7.47 -5.68
N ASN A 298 -0.66 8.19 -5.75
CA ASN A 298 -1.15 8.80 -6.98
C ASN A 298 -0.90 10.29 -6.90
N THR A 299 -0.30 10.85 -7.95
CA THR A 299 -0.04 12.28 -8.06
C THR A 299 -1.21 13.02 -8.69
N ARG A 300 -1.28 14.33 -8.45
CA ARG A 300 -2.30 15.21 -9.01
C ARG A 300 -2.17 15.28 -10.53
N ASP A 301 -3.30 15.47 -11.20
CA ASP A 301 -3.36 15.49 -12.67
C ASP A 301 -3.04 16.90 -13.26
N GLY A 302 -2.95 17.90 -12.37
CA GLY A 302 -2.75 19.30 -12.73
C GLY A 302 -4.05 20.07 -12.91
N ASN A 303 -4.01 21.37 -12.61
CA ASN A 303 -5.18 22.24 -12.68
C ASN A 303 -5.54 22.56 -14.13
N MET A 304 -6.78 22.26 -14.55
CA MET A 304 -7.25 22.49 -15.94
C MET A 304 -7.86 23.87 -16.18
N ASP A 305 -7.97 24.72 -15.15
CA ASP A 305 -8.62 26.02 -15.26
C ASP A 305 -7.65 27.20 -15.12
N LYS A 306 -6.78 27.16 -14.10
CA LYS A 306 -5.86 28.26 -13.76
C LYS A 306 -4.49 27.76 -13.34
N TRP A 307 -3.51 28.63 -13.48
CA TRP A 307 -2.17 28.40 -12.95
C TRP A 307 -2.16 28.60 -11.44
N THR A 308 -1.56 27.66 -10.74
CA THR A 308 -1.35 27.71 -9.28
C THR A 308 0.02 27.14 -8.98
N GLY A 309 0.59 27.54 -7.87
CA GLY A 309 1.91 27.06 -7.48
C GLY A 309 2.16 27.17 -5.99
N GLU A 310 3.20 26.48 -5.56
CA GLU A 310 3.67 26.49 -4.20
C GLU A 310 5.20 26.48 -4.19
N ALA A 311 5.81 27.33 -3.38
CA ALA A 311 7.24 27.33 -3.09
C ALA A 311 7.42 27.14 -1.58
N ASN A 312 8.32 26.24 -1.20
CA ASN A 312 8.67 25.95 0.19
C ASN A 312 10.16 26.10 0.39
N ALA A 313 10.55 26.72 1.49
CA ALA A 313 11.93 26.78 1.96
C ALA A 313 11.97 26.26 3.40
N GLY A 314 12.48 25.05 3.57
CA GLY A 314 12.70 24.38 4.84
C GLY A 314 14.16 24.42 5.29
N LEU A 315 14.44 23.81 6.44
CA LEU A 315 15.79 23.76 7.01
C LEU A 315 16.75 22.93 6.13
N LEU A 316 16.28 21.82 5.59
CA LEU A 316 17.11 20.84 4.85
C LEU A 316 17.03 21.01 3.33
N ALA A 317 15.89 21.45 2.81
CA ALA A 317 15.65 21.53 1.38
C ALA A 317 14.68 22.66 1.00
N GLY A 318 14.72 23.03 -0.28
CA GLY A 318 13.73 23.88 -0.90
C GLY A 318 13.00 23.13 -2.00
N ALA A 319 11.71 23.43 -2.13
CA ALA A 319 10.84 22.81 -3.10
C ALA A 319 10.00 23.86 -3.81
N MET A 320 9.72 23.64 -5.09
CA MET A 320 8.72 24.43 -5.82
C MET A 320 7.87 23.49 -6.67
N SER A 321 6.61 23.85 -6.81
CA SER A 321 5.68 23.18 -7.70
C SER A 321 4.80 24.19 -8.41
N VAL A 322 4.47 23.90 -9.65
CA VAL A 322 3.57 24.69 -10.46
C VAL A 322 2.67 23.78 -11.27
N GLU A 323 1.40 24.11 -11.36
CA GLU A 323 0.42 23.39 -12.16
C GLU A 323 -0.52 24.37 -12.86
N GLY A 324 -0.96 23.98 -14.03
CA GLY A 324 -1.89 24.81 -14.78
C GLY A 324 -2.25 24.27 -16.15
N PRO A 325 -3.21 24.91 -16.84
CA PRO A 325 -3.64 24.48 -18.14
C PRO A 325 -2.67 24.95 -19.24
N LEU A 326 -2.19 24.01 -20.06
CA LEU A 326 -1.63 24.31 -21.36
C LEU A 326 -2.76 24.63 -22.35
N ARG A 327 -3.90 23.96 -22.21
CA ARG A 327 -5.16 24.26 -22.88
C ARG A 327 -6.30 24.03 -21.92
N LYS A 328 -7.04 25.11 -21.60
CA LYS A 328 -8.15 25.05 -20.64
C LYS A 328 -9.10 23.89 -20.92
N GLN A 329 -9.50 23.17 -19.85
CA GLN A 329 -10.42 22.05 -19.84
C GLN A 329 -10.01 20.85 -20.72
N SER A 330 -8.79 20.82 -21.26
CA SER A 330 -8.32 19.74 -22.11
C SER A 330 -6.93 19.23 -21.75
N THR A 331 -5.98 20.14 -21.49
CA THR A 331 -4.59 19.75 -21.23
C THR A 331 -4.06 20.52 -20.04
N ALA A 332 -3.64 19.79 -19.01
CA ALA A 332 -2.96 20.35 -17.85
C ALA A 332 -1.57 19.76 -17.67
N MET A 333 -0.69 20.55 -17.10
CA MET A 333 0.63 20.09 -16.65
C MET A 333 0.81 20.34 -15.16
N MET A 334 1.63 19.51 -14.55
CA MET A 334 2.16 19.68 -13.22
C MET A 334 3.66 19.45 -13.26
N PHE A 335 4.42 20.36 -12.66
CA PHE A 335 5.86 20.28 -12.51
C PHE A 335 6.23 20.53 -11.06
N SER A 336 7.16 19.77 -10.52
CA SER A 336 7.73 20.01 -9.20
C SER A 336 9.21 19.70 -9.20
N MET A 337 9.98 20.49 -8.48
CA MET A 337 11.39 20.22 -8.19
C MET A 337 11.67 20.48 -6.71
N ARG A 338 12.62 19.69 -6.18
CA ARG A 338 13.13 19.85 -4.82
C ARG A 338 14.64 19.64 -4.84
N HIS A 339 15.35 20.41 -4.06
CA HIS A 339 16.80 20.31 -3.90
C HIS A 339 17.19 20.54 -2.43
N SER A 340 18.09 19.72 -1.91
CA SER A 340 18.62 19.90 -0.57
C SER A 340 19.73 20.95 -0.55
N TRP A 341 19.77 21.70 0.53
CA TRP A 341 20.90 22.55 0.94
C TRP A 341 21.38 22.23 2.35
N SER A 342 21.25 20.97 2.76
CA SER A 342 21.58 20.47 4.10
C SER A 342 23.08 20.60 4.45
N ASN A 343 23.98 20.64 3.47
CA ASN A 343 25.43 20.70 3.73
C ASN A 343 25.88 21.87 4.63
N PRO A 344 25.40 23.11 4.47
CA PRO A 344 25.79 24.19 5.38
C PRO A 344 25.41 23.91 6.84
N LEU A 345 24.27 23.26 7.09
CA LEU A 345 23.85 22.85 8.43
C LEU A 345 24.68 21.69 8.95
N LEU A 346 24.91 20.68 8.11
CA LEU A 346 25.70 19.51 8.48
C LEU A 346 27.14 19.89 8.78
N ASN A 347 27.75 20.79 8.02
CA ASN A 347 29.11 21.30 8.28
C ASN A 347 29.26 22.04 9.62
N ILE A 348 28.17 22.63 10.13
CA ILE A 348 28.15 23.23 11.47
C ILE A 348 28.11 22.15 12.56
N LEU A 349 27.41 21.04 12.30
CA LEU A 349 27.24 19.94 13.25
C LEU A 349 28.44 18.99 13.23
N ASP A 350 28.85 18.56 12.05
CA ASP A 350 30.01 17.71 11.79
C ASP A 350 30.40 17.81 10.30
N ASP A 351 31.53 18.39 10.00
CA ASP A 351 32.02 18.65 8.62
C ASP A 351 32.37 17.37 7.84
N LYS A 352 32.43 16.24 8.53
CA LYS A 352 32.67 14.94 7.91
C LYS A 352 31.55 14.51 6.98
N TYR A 353 30.30 14.97 7.22
CA TYR A 353 29.14 14.52 6.46
C TYR A 353 28.75 15.51 5.38
N GLN A 354 28.70 15.05 4.14
CA GLN A 354 28.15 15.77 3.00
C GLN A 354 26.98 14.98 2.44
N LEU A 355 25.77 15.53 2.51
CA LEU A 355 24.57 14.85 2.11
C LEU A 355 23.73 15.77 1.22
N ARG A 356 23.47 15.34 -0.01
CA ARG A 356 22.72 16.11 -1.02
C ARG A 356 21.71 15.23 -1.71
N PHE A 357 20.55 15.80 -2.00
CA PHE A 357 19.57 15.16 -2.88
C PHE A 357 18.88 16.17 -3.76
N TYR A 358 18.30 15.67 -4.84
CA TYR A 358 17.35 16.41 -5.65
C TYR A 358 16.29 15.47 -6.20
N ASP A 359 15.11 16.01 -6.48
CA ASP A 359 14.08 15.34 -7.24
C ASP A 359 13.34 16.30 -8.17
N ILE A 360 12.88 15.75 -9.29
CA ILE A 360 12.08 16.44 -10.31
C ILE A 360 10.92 15.52 -10.66
N HIS A 361 9.72 16.07 -10.65
CA HIS A 361 8.52 15.39 -11.08
C HIS A 361 7.80 16.21 -12.16
N PHE A 362 7.34 15.52 -13.19
CA PHE A 362 6.56 16.10 -14.27
C PHE A 362 5.35 15.22 -14.58
N LYS A 363 4.18 15.84 -14.77
CA LYS A 363 2.99 15.13 -15.25
C LYS A 363 2.25 15.99 -16.27
N LEU A 364 1.90 15.36 -17.38
CA LEU A 364 1.06 15.93 -18.44
C LEU A 364 -0.23 15.11 -18.52
N THR A 365 -1.35 15.77 -18.42
CA THR A 365 -2.68 15.16 -18.54
C THR A 365 -3.40 15.77 -19.74
N HIS A 366 -3.89 14.91 -20.64
CA HIS A 366 -4.59 15.34 -21.84
C HIS A 366 -5.91 14.57 -22.03
N LEU A 367 -7.00 15.30 -22.11
CA LEU A 367 -8.32 14.76 -22.46
C LEU A 367 -8.47 14.78 -23.98
N LEU A 368 -8.32 13.61 -24.62
CA LEU A 368 -8.54 13.47 -26.06
C LEU A 368 -10.02 13.72 -26.41
N ASN A 369 -10.92 13.21 -25.59
CA ASN A 369 -12.38 13.41 -25.65
C ASN A 369 -13.00 12.97 -24.30
N ALA A 370 -14.34 12.98 -24.22
CA ALA A 370 -15.07 12.61 -22.99
C ALA A 370 -14.78 11.17 -22.50
N ASN A 371 -14.34 10.27 -23.38
CA ASN A 371 -14.10 8.86 -23.08
C ASN A 371 -12.62 8.47 -23.01
N ASN A 372 -11.71 9.36 -23.43
CA ASN A 372 -10.28 9.06 -23.54
C ASN A 372 -9.43 10.11 -22.86
N LYS A 373 -8.56 9.65 -21.96
CA LYS A 373 -7.61 10.47 -21.23
C LYS A 373 -6.22 9.84 -21.30
N LEU A 374 -5.22 10.62 -21.66
CA LEU A 374 -3.80 10.25 -21.62
C LEU A 374 -3.11 10.98 -20.48
N MET A 375 -2.22 10.27 -19.79
CA MET A 375 -1.37 10.83 -18.76
C MET A 375 0.07 10.35 -18.97
N LEU A 376 0.99 11.29 -19.03
CA LEU A 376 2.43 11.05 -19.08
C LEU A 376 3.04 11.57 -17.78
N THR A 377 3.70 10.69 -17.03
CA THR A 377 4.40 11.04 -15.79
C THR A 377 5.88 10.73 -15.90
N GLY A 378 6.73 11.64 -15.45
CA GLY A 378 8.16 11.45 -15.30
C GLY A 378 8.63 11.80 -13.89
N TYR A 379 9.56 11.02 -13.36
CA TYR A 379 10.23 11.29 -12.09
C TYR A 379 11.73 11.01 -12.22
N LEU A 380 12.53 11.88 -11.61
CA LEU A 380 13.97 11.76 -11.49
C LEU A 380 14.38 12.20 -10.09
N GLY A 381 15.02 11.31 -9.33
CA GLY A 381 15.57 11.64 -8.01
C GLY A 381 16.91 10.97 -7.78
N LYS A 382 17.82 11.65 -7.09
CA LYS A 382 19.15 11.13 -6.77
C LYS A 382 19.65 11.70 -5.44
N ASP A 383 20.30 10.84 -4.69
CA ASP A 383 21.00 11.12 -3.44
C ASP A 383 22.50 10.92 -3.59
N HIS A 384 23.26 11.71 -2.85
CA HIS A 384 24.69 11.57 -2.67
C HIS A 384 25.04 11.77 -1.20
N LEU A 385 25.62 10.76 -0.58
CA LEU A 385 26.25 10.83 0.72
C LEU A 385 27.75 10.64 0.55
N ASN A 386 28.50 11.54 1.16
CA ASN A 386 29.95 11.45 1.22
C ASN A 386 30.35 11.65 2.69
N ILE A 387 31.10 10.72 3.24
CA ILE A 387 31.62 10.78 4.61
C ILE A 387 33.14 10.81 4.50
N HIS A 388 33.73 11.92 4.96
CA HIS A 388 35.17 12.10 5.02
C HIS A 388 35.68 11.83 6.43
N ASN A 389 36.67 10.99 6.54
CA ASN A 389 37.47 10.82 7.75
C ASN A 389 38.94 10.99 7.38
N SER A 390 39.85 11.10 8.36
CA SER A 390 41.30 11.19 8.13
C SER A 390 41.78 10.04 7.25
N ASP A 391 41.26 8.83 7.48
CA ASP A 391 41.85 7.60 6.97
C ASP A 391 41.09 7.06 5.75
N TYR A 392 39.78 7.45 5.61
CA TYR A 392 38.95 6.97 4.53
C TYR A 392 37.88 7.98 4.10
N GLN A 393 37.45 7.83 2.88
CA GLN A 393 36.26 8.47 2.31
C GLN A 393 35.22 7.41 1.95
N ARG A 394 33.99 7.52 2.45
CA ARG A 394 32.86 6.69 2.03
C ARG A 394 31.96 7.45 1.11
N LEU A 395 31.57 6.81 0.01
CA LEU A 395 30.65 7.35 -0.98
C LEU A 395 29.44 6.43 -1.09
N GLN A 396 28.25 7.00 -0.99
CA GLN A 396 27.02 6.31 -1.31
C GLN A 396 26.14 7.20 -2.18
N ALA A 397 25.60 6.65 -3.28
CA ALA A 397 24.68 7.37 -4.14
C ALA A 397 23.59 6.43 -4.64
N TRP A 398 22.34 6.85 -4.54
CA TRP A 398 21.21 6.09 -5.03
C TRP A 398 20.20 6.99 -5.73
N GLY A 399 19.35 6.39 -6.57
CA GLY A 399 18.33 7.18 -7.24
C GLY A 399 17.39 6.37 -8.10
N ASN A 400 16.24 6.97 -8.40
CA ASN A 400 15.21 6.41 -9.26
C ASN A 400 14.95 7.31 -10.46
N ARG A 401 14.72 6.70 -11.63
CA ARG A 401 14.24 7.35 -12.85
C ARG A 401 13.01 6.61 -13.32
N LEU A 402 11.88 7.28 -13.43
CA LEU A 402 10.60 6.67 -13.76
C LEU A 402 9.95 7.39 -14.93
N GLY A 403 9.36 6.61 -15.83
CA GLY A 403 8.48 7.08 -16.89
C GLY A 403 7.20 6.25 -16.92
N THR A 404 6.04 6.88 -16.96
CA THR A 404 4.74 6.22 -17.01
C THR A 404 3.85 6.85 -18.06
N LEU A 405 3.37 6.04 -18.99
CA LEU A 405 2.30 6.41 -19.91
C LEU A 405 1.03 5.65 -19.51
N ASN A 406 -0.02 6.36 -19.18
CA ASN A 406 -1.31 5.77 -18.85
C ASN A 406 -2.40 6.27 -19.80
N TRP A 407 -3.14 5.35 -20.38
CA TRP A 407 -4.31 5.62 -21.20
C TRP A 407 -5.55 5.06 -20.55
N ILE A 408 -6.51 5.93 -20.28
CA ILE A 408 -7.82 5.60 -19.76
C ILE A 408 -8.82 5.68 -20.90
N HIS A 409 -9.63 4.63 -21.03
CA HIS A 409 -10.66 4.53 -22.05
C HIS A 409 -11.99 4.00 -21.48
N LEU A 410 -13.09 4.68 -21.74
CA LEU A 410 -14.44 4.21 -21.42
C LEU A 410 -15.00 3.43 -22.61
N LEU A 411 -15.07 2.10 -22.48
CA LEU A 411 -15.64 1.19 -23.48
C LEU A 411 -17.14 1.04 -23.25
N GLY A 412 -17.93 2.01 -23.74
CA GLY A 412 -19.36 2.02 -23.54
C GLY A 412 -19.79 2.34 -22.10
N VAL A 413 -21.03 2.02 -21.77
CA VAL A 413 -21.69 2.49 -20.52
C VAL A 413 -21.30 1.71 -19.26
N ARG A 414 -20.72 0.51 -19.39
CA ARG A 414 -20.44 -0.40 -18.26
C ARG A 414 -18.98 -0.76 -18.09
N SER A 415 -18.12 -0.33 -19.00
CA SER A 415 -16.74 -0.79 -19.07
C SER A 415 -15.75 0.36 -19.00
N PHE A 416 -14.77 0.22 -18.12
CA PHE A 416 -13.64 1.12 -17.95
C PHE A 416 -12.35 0.33 -18.20
N VAL A 417 -11.43 0.89 -18.98
CA VAL A 417 -10.12 0.30 -19.27
C VAL A 417 -9.02 1.27 -18.90
N SER A 418 -7.96 0.78 -18.29
CA SER A 418 -6.72 1.52 -18.05
C SER A 418 -5.54 0.69 -18.53
N THR A 419 -4.81 1.21 -19.52
CA THR A 419 -3.57 0.62 -20.03
C THR A 419 -2.40 1.49 -19.59
N THR A 420 -1.39 0.87 -19.01
CA THR A 420 -0.21 1.57 -18.47
C THR A 420 1.05 0.92 -18.98
N VAL A 421 2.00 1.75 -19.45
CA VAL A 421 3.38 1.35 -19.75
C VAL A 421 4.29 2.10 -18.80
N ASN A 422 5.13 1.35 -18.09
CA ASN A 422 6.07 1.85 -17.11
C ASN A 422 7.50 1.53 -17.53
N VAL A 423 8.37 2.49 -17.40
CA VAL A 423 9.83 2.31 -17.46
C VAL A 423 10.40 2.79 -16.14
N SER A 424 11.22 1.98 -15.51
CA SER A 424 11.94 2.38 -14.29
C SER A 424 13.39 1.93 -14.31
N ASN A 425 14.25 2.79 -13.78
CA ASN A 425 15.65 2.50 -13.52
C ASN A 425 15.98 2.92 -12.09
N TYR A 426 16.54 2.01 -11.32
CA TYR A 426 17.10 2.25 -9.99
C TYR A 426 18.60 2.02 -10.04
N THR A 427 19.37 2.88 -9.38
CA THR A 427 20.82 2.74 -9.25
C THR A 427 21.24 2.91 -7.81
N ASN A 428 22.22 2.12 -7.39
CA ASN A 428 22.88 2.24 -6.10
C ASN A 428 24.39 2.11 -6.28
N LEU A 429 25.14 3.05 -5.77
CA LEU A 429 26.61 3.04 -5.71
C LEU A 429 27.02 3.10 -4.25
N ALA A 430 27.80 2.16 -3.81
CA ALA A 430 28.46 2.17 -2.50
C ALA A 430 29.97 2.02 -2.70
N GLY A 431 30.73 2.92 -2.10
CA GLY A 431 32.19 2.91 -2.26
C GLY A 431 32.93 3.36 -1.01
N ILE A 432 34.16 2.92 -0.91
CA ILE A 432 35.11 3.38 0.09
C ILE A 432 36.48 3.60 -0.57
N LYS A 433 37.14 4.65 -0.17
CA LYS A 433 38.48 5.02 -0.59
C LYS A 433 39.34 5.25 0.62
N PHE A 434 40.45 4.55 0.74
CA PHE A 434 41.40 4.66 1.84
C PHE A 434 42.62 5.44 1.37
N ALA A 435 43.11 6.37 2.18
CA ALA A 435 44.39 7.02 1.96
C ALA A 435 45.51 6.07 2.41
N LEU A 436 46.51 5.87 1.56
CA LEU A 436 47.74 5.20 1.94
C LEU A 436 48.75 6.29 2.25
N PHE A 437 49.27 6.28 3.47
CA PHE A 437 50.27 7.23 3.91
C PHE A 437 51.66 6.59 3.83
N ASN A 438 52.64 7.35 3.38
CA ASN A 438 54.03 6.93 3.46
C ASN A 438 54.50 7.02 4.92
N ASP A 439 54.96 5.90 5.48
CA ASP A 439 55.36 5.80 6.88
C ASP A 439 56.46 6.81 7.24
N SER A 440 57.29 7.19 6.28
CA SER A 440 58.43 8.09 6.51
C SER A 440 58.06 9.56 6.38
N THR A 441 57.10 9.90 5.52
CA THR A 441 56.76 11.30 5.20
C THR A 441 55.39 11.71 5.74
N GLN A 442 54.58 10.77 6.18
CA GLN A 442 53.18 10.98 6.56
C GLN A 442 52.35 11.69 5.46
N GLN A 443 52.80 11.61 4.21
CA GLN A 443 52.08 12.15 3.05
C GLN A 443 51.29 11.03 2.35
N ALA A 444 50.08 11.35 1.88
CA ALA A 444 49.26 10.42 1.12
C ALA A 444 49.93 10.17 -0.26
N GLU A 445 50.50 9.00 -0.47
CA GLU A 445 51.16 8.63 -1.71
C GLU A 445 50.25 7.89 -2.67
N ASP A 446 49.25 7.16 -2.17
CA ASP A 446 48.34 6.35 -2.98
C ASP A 446 46.98 6.19 -2.30
N SER A 447 46.06 5.53 -2.97
CA SER A 447 44.73 5.28 -2.40
C SER A 447 44.18 3.94 -2.86
N LYS A 448 43.75 3.13 -1.89
CA LYS A 448 42.95 1.93 -2.17
C LYS A 448 41.47 2.27 -2.29
N ALA A 449 40.82 1.91 -3.39
CA ALA A 449 39.42 2.22 -3.63
C ALA A 449 38.61 0.96 -3.95
N PHE A 450 37.45 0.86 -3.33
CA PHE A 450 36.46 -0.15 -3.61
C PHE A 450 35.15 0.56 -3.95
N ASN A 451 34.54 0.22 -5.09
CA ASN A 451 33.24 0.75 -5.48
C ASN A 451 32.35 -0.40 -5.98
N ASN A 452 31.13 -0.46 -5.50
CA ASN A 452 30.12 -1.39 -5.99
C ASN A 452 28.94 -0.61 -6.58
N TYR A 453 28.63 -0.88 -7.84
CA TYR A 453 27.52 -0.30 -8.56
C TYR A 453 26.46 -1.37 -8.83
N ALA A 454 25.26 -1.14 -8.38
CA ALA A 454 24.09 -1.98 -8.64
C ALA A 454 23.01 -1.22 -9.42
N SER A 455 22.29 -1.91 -10.30
CA SER A 455 21.14 -1.31 -10.99
C SER A 455 20.02 -2.30 -11.28
N ILE A 456 18.80 -1.76 -11.37
CA ILE A 456 17.59 -2.47 -11.79
C ILE A 456 16.95 -1.66 -12.91
N ASP A 457 16.78 -2.28 -14.07
CA ASP A 457 16.02 -1.73 -15.19
C ASP A 457 14.75 -2.54 -15.36
N LYS A 458 13.58 -1.90 -15.42
CA LYS A 458 12.29 -2.57 -15.58
C LYS A 458 11.46 -1.89 -16.65
N LEU A 459 10.96 -2.69 -17.59
CA LEU A 459 9.90 -2.32 -18.53
C LEU A 459 8.65 -3.13 -18.18
N GLU A 460 7.53 -2.45 -17.95
CA GLU A 460 6.27 -3.11 -17.59
C GLU A 460 5.11 -2.57 -18.43
N ALA A 461 4.28 -3.47 -18.93
CA ALA A 461 3.00 -3.14 -19.55
C ALA A 461 1.88 -3.84 -18.80
N LYS A 462 0.79 -3.13 -18.52
CA LYS A 462 -0.37 -3.68 -17.82
C LYS A 462 -1.66 -3.07 -18.33
N THR A 463 -2.69 -3.89 -18.41
CA THR A 463 -4.05 -3.48 -18.77
C THR A 463 -5.03 -3.99 -17.72
N GLN A 464 -5.90 -3.12 -17.27
CA GLN A 464 -6.96 -3.40 -16.31
C GLN A 464 -8.31 -3.07 -16.92
N PHE A 465 -9.24 -4.00 -16.80
CA PHE A 465 -10.65 -3.83 -17.17
C PHE A 465 -11.49 -3.79 -15.89
N GLU A 466 -12.45 -2.87 -15.83
CA GLU A 466 -13.52 -2.87 -14.85
C GLU A 466 -14.85 -2.99 -15.61
N TYR A 467 -15.65 -3.99 -15.26
CA TYR A 467 -16.94 -4.25 -15.89
C TYR A 467 -18.04 -4.36 -14.81
N ASN A 468 -19.04 -3.50 -14.94
CA ASN A 468 -20.19 -3.47 -14.05
C ASN A 468 -21.34 -4.26 -14.69
N ALA A 469 -21.31 -5.59 -14.54
CA ALA A 469 -22.27 -6.50 -15.15
C ALA A 469 -23.66 -6.34 -14.55
N LEU A 470 -23.74 -6.28 -13.20
CA LEU A 470 -24.96 -6.21 -12.40
C LEU A 470 -24.87 -5.06 -11.39
N PRO A 471 -25.99 -4.60 -10.84
CA PRO A 471 -26.03 -3.49 -9.88
C PRO A 471 -25.16 -3.70 -8.64
N ASN A 472 -24.99 -4.95 -8.24
CA ASN A 472 -24.27 -5.36 -7.02
C ASN A 472 -22.97 -6.11 -7.33
N SER A 473 -22.50 -6.13 -8.60
CA SER A 473 -21.31 -6.86 -9.02
C SER A 473 -20.40 -5.98 -9.89
N ARG A 474 -19.16 -5.78 -9.40
CA ARG A 474 -18.10 -5.10 -10.15
C ARG A 474 -16.98 -6.10 -10.41
N PHE A 475 -16.82 -6.47 -11.65
CA PHE A 475 -15.80 -7.40 -12.09
C PHE A 475 -14.57 -6.65 -12.57
N ARG A 476 -13.39 -7.02 -12.07
CA ARG A 476 -12.09 -6.47 -12.48
C ARG A 476 -11.19 -7.61 -12.92
N PHE A 477 -10.57 -7.46 -14.07
CA PHE A 477 -9.61 -8.43 -14.60
C PHE A 477 -8.54 -7.71 -15.41
N GLY A 478 -7.43 -8.36 -15.63
CA GLY A 478 -6.36 -7.75 -16.40
C GLY A 478 -5.15 -8.64 -16.57
N ALA A 479 -4.17 -8.09 -17.29
CA ALA A 479 -2.89 -8.72 -17.55
C ALA A 479 -1.75 -7.76 -17.25
N ARG A 480 -0.61 -8.31 -16.82
CA ARG A 480 0.65 -7.59 -16.60
C ARG A 480 1.80 -8.40 -17.20
N TYR A 481 2.70 -7.73 -17.87
CA TYR A 481 3.99 -8.27 -18.28
C TYR A 481 5.09 -7.32 -17.87
N ALA A 482 6.16 -7.84 -17.27
CA ALA A 482 7.35 -7.08 -16.93
C ALA A 482 8.61 -7.81 -17.40
N HIS A 483 9.53 -7.06 -17.99
CA HIS A 483 10.89 -7.49 -18.28
C HIS A 483 11.84 -6.73 -17.38
N ILE A 484 12.68 -7.46 -16.64
CA ILE A 484 13.55 -6.89 -15.63
C ILE A 484 14.99 -7.33 -15.92
N THR A 485 15.91 -6.36 -15.87
CA THR A 485 17.35 -6.58 -15.96
C THR A 485 17.98 -6.07 -14.68
N ILE A 486 18.72 -6.91 -13.99
CA ILE A 486 19.44 -6.55 -12.77
C ILE A 486 20.92 -6.69 -13.01
N ARG A 487 21.68 -5.72 -12.49
CA ARG A 487 23.12 -5.81 -12.30
C ARG A 487 23.37 -5.73 -10.79
N PRO A 488 23.39 -6.87 -10.08
CA PRO A 488 23.49 -6.86 -8.61
C PRO A 488 24.84 -6.35 -8.13
N PHE A 489 25.91 -6.71 -8.85
CA PHE A 489 27.28 -6.38 -8.51
C PHE A 489 28.05 -5.95 -9.75
N ASN A 490 28.59 -4.75 -9.70
CA ASN A 490 29.61 -4.29 -10.63
C ASN A 490 30.68 -3.59 -9.79
N THR A 491 31.56 -4.43 -9.22
CA THR A 491 32.55 -3.99 -8.24
C THR A 491 33.82 -3.58 -8.96
N THR A 492 34.36 -2.44 -8.63
CA THR A 492 35.67 -1.98 -9.05
C THR A 492 36.56 -1.91 -7.83
N ILE A 493 37.67 -2.62 -7.87
CA ILE A 493 38.69 -2.62 -6.82
C ILE A 493 39.98 -2.06 -7.43
N SER A 494 40.59 -1.12 -6.73
CA SER A 494 41.87 -0.59 -7.20
C SER A 494 42.98 -1.67 -7.11
N PRO A 495 43.97 -1.68 -8.04
CA PRO A 495 45.01 -2.72 -8.05
C PRO A 495 45.77 -2.87 -6.73
N GLU A 496 45.88 -1.79 -5.98
CA GLU A 496 46.56 -1.74 -4.67
C GLU A 496 45.88 -2.58 -3.58
N PHE A 497 44.64 -2.99 -3.82
CA PHE A 497 43.90 -3.93 -2.94
C PHE A 497 44.16 -5.40 -3.24
N LEU A 498 44.62 -5.70 -4.43
CA LEU A 498 44.79 -7.04 -4.92
C LEU A 498 46.28 -7.33 -5.05
N GLU A 499 46.85 -8.17 -4.22
CA GLU A 499 48.21 -8.66 -4.37
C GLU A 499 48.42 -9.53 -5.63
N GLU A 500 47.31 -9.96 -6.29
CA GLU A 500 47.31 -10.75 -7.52
C GLU A 500 46.43 -10.16 -8.61
N GLU A 501 46.97 -9.98 -9.80
CA GLU A 501 46.19 -9.65 -11.00
C GLU A 501 45.27 -10.82 -11.37
N GLY A 502 43.98 -10.71 -11.15
CA GLY A 502 43.08 -11.69 -11.75
C GLY A 502 41.73 -11.98 -11.07
N TYR A 503 41.43 -11.36 -9.98
CA TYR A 503 40.22 -11.76 -9.21
C TYR A 503 38.94 -10.94 -9.47
N TYR A 504 38.94 -10.07 -10.50
CA TYR A 504 37.78 -9.24 -10.75
C TYR A 504 37.16 -9.49 -12.13
N ARG A 505 35.89 -9.94 -12.13
CA ARG A 505 35.02 -9.94 -13.30
C ARG A 505 33.67 -9.30 -12.93
N PRO A 506 33.18 -8.28 -13.66
CA PRO A 506 31.87 -7.73 -13.43
C PRO A 506 30.80 -8.81 -13.69
N MET A 507 29.87 -8.97 -12.78
CA MET A 507 28.78 -9.93 -12.92
C MET A 507 27.92 -9.62 -14.14
N GLN A 508 27.61 -10.66 -14.94
CA GLN A 508 26.75 -10.51 -16.10
C GLN A 508 25.33 -10.07 -15.69
N PRO A 509 24.66 -9.20 -16.49
CA PRO A 509 23.31 -8.77 -16.20
C PRO A 509 22.34 -9.95 -16.13
N LEU A 510 21.62 -10.07 -15.03
CA LEU A 510 20.58 -11.06 -14.82
C LEU A 510 19.26 -10.56 -15.40
N ARG A 511 18.65 -11.33 -16.32
CA ARG A 511 17.42 -10.95 -17.02
C ARG A 511 16.32 -11.94 -16.76
N PHE A 512 15.13 -11.45 -16.41
CA PHE A 512 13.96 -12.29 -16.19
C PHE A 512 12.67 -11.59 -16.62
N GLY A 513 11.64 -12.42 -16.83
CA GLY A 513 10.32 -11.98 -17.21
C GLY A 513 9.27 -12.41 -16.19
N GLU A 514 8.30 -11.54 -15.95
CA GLU A 514 7.12 -11.82 -15.15
C GLU A 514 5.87 -11.60 -16.00
N PHE A 515 4.96 -12.55 -15.98
CA PHE A 515 3.64 -12.41 -16.60
C PHE A 515 2.57 -12.77 -15.57
N ALA A 516 1.53 -11.97 -15.46
CA ALA A 516 0.42 -12.23 -14.56
C ALA A 516 -0.93 -11.95 -15.23
N LEU A 517 -1.90 -12.82 -14.94
CA LEU A 517 -3.32 -12.64 -15.22
C LEU A 517 -4.07 -12.60 -13.91
N TYR A 518 -5.01 -11.69 -13.78
CA TYR A 518 -5.82 -11.63 -12.56
C TYR A 518 -7.30 -11.38 -12.87
N ALA A 519 -8.12 -11.85 -11.96
CA ALA A 519 -9.55 -11.57 -11.94
C ALA A 519 -10.03 -11.43 -10.50
N GLU A 520 -10.91 -10.50 -10.24
CA GLU A 520 -11.62 -10.35 -8.98
C GLU A 520 -13.05 -9.84 -9.20
N ASN A 521 -13.96 -10.20 -8.32
CA ASN A 521 -15.32 -9.70 -8.38
C ASN A 521 -15.73 -9.12 -7.02
N GLU A 522 -16.13 -7.86 -7.01
CA GLU A 522 -16.71 -7.20 -5.84
C GLU A 522 -18.22 -7.41 -5.85
N LEU A 523 -18.69 -8.29 -4.97
CA LEU A 523 -20.09 -8.66 -4.81
C LEU A 523 -20.67 -7.99 -3.57
N ARG A 524 -21.79 -7.31 -3.72
CA ARG A 524 -22.57 -6.72 -2.62
C ARG A 524 -23.86 -7.51 -2.43
N ILE A 525 -24.04 -8.06 -1.23
CA ILE A 525 -25.23 -8.82 -0.85
C ILE A 525 -26.03 -7.95 0.11
N GLY A 526 -27.15 -7.42 -0.40
CA GLY A 526 -27.89 -6.38 0.29
C GLY A 526 -27.06 -5.13 0.56
N THR A 527 -27.32 -4.45 1.66
CA THR A 527 -26.58 -3.24 2.09
C THR A 527 -25.44 -3.53 3.05
N ASN A 528 -25.34 -4.75 3.55
CA ASN A 528 -24.55 -5.09 4.74
C ASN A 528 -23.33 -5.97 4.46
N ILE A 529 -23.32 -6.73 3.38
CA ILE A 529 -22.24 -7.68 3.11
C ILE A 529 -21.55 -7.34 1.80
N LEU A 530 -20.25 -7.30 1.83
CA LEU A 530 -19.36 -7.18 0.69
C LEU A 530 -18.42 -8.40 0.68
N ILE A 531 -18.32 -9.08 -0.46
CA ILE A 531 -17.37 -10.19 -0.64
C ILE A 531 -16.59 -9.91 -1.90
N ARG A 532 -15.27 -10.06 -1.84
CA ARG A 532 -14.38 -9.89 -3.00
C ARG A 532 -13.44 -11.08 -3.12
N PRO A 533 -13.89 -12.17 -3.76
CA PRO A 533 -13.01 -13.24 -4.21
C PRO A 533 -12.14 -12.75 -5.36
N GLY A 534 -10.90 -13.17 -5.37
CA GLY A 534 -9.94 -12.82 -6.41
C GLY A 534 -8.89 -13.90 -6.62
N LEU A 535 -8.34 -13.91 -7.81
CA LEU A 535 -7.31 -14.85 -8.22
C LEU A 535 -6.27 -14.13 -9.06
N ASN A 536 -5.00 -14.38 -8.78
CA ASN A 536 -3.89 -13.97 -9.61
C ASN A 536 -3.12 -15.23 -10.04
N TYR A 537 -2.87 -15.39 -11.33
CA TYR A 537 -2.00 -16.41 -11.89
C TYR A 537 -0.76 -15.72 -12.43
N ALA A 538 0.41 -16.07 -11.90
CA ALA A 538 1.67 -15.50 -12.30
C ALA A 538 2.65 -16.57 -12.81
N THR A 539 3.42 -16.20 -13.83
CA THR A 539 4.52 -16.98 -14.38
C THR A 539 5.77 -16.11 -14.32
N TYR A 540 6.80 -16.64 -13.71
CA TYR A 540 8.13 -16.06 -13.63
C TYR A 540 9.09 -16.93 -14.43
N LYS A 541 9.98 -16.33 -15.23
CA LYS A 541 10.97 -17.04 -16.03
C LYS A 541 12.34 -16.38 -15.92
N PHE A 542 13.31 -17.16 -15.43
CA PHE A 542 14.73 -16.79 -15.37
C PHE A 542 15.55 -17.92 -15.99
N HIS A 543 16.21 -17.69 -17.10
CA HIS A 543 16.93 -18.67 -17.89
C HIS A 543 16.05 -19.93 -18.18
N SER A 544 16.50 -21.12 -17.73
CA SER A 544 15.74 -22.36 -17.83
C SER A 544 14.71 -22.55 -16.70
N TYR A 545 14.84 -21.81 -15.59
CA TYR A 545 13.93 -21.88 -14.46
C TYR A 545 12.60 -21.17 -14.76
N THR A 546 11.51 -21.88 -14.53
CA THR A 546 10.17 -21.31 -14.66
C THR A 546 9.36 -21.65 -13.42
N HIS A 547 8.86 -20.63 -12.76
CA HIS A 547 7.93 -20.76 -11.64
C HIS A 547 6.53 -20.31 -12.05
N ARG A 548 5.52 -21.11 -11.74
CA ARG A 548 4.10 -20.79 -11.97
C ARG A 548 3.36 -20.82 -10.65
N SER A 549 2.53 -19.81 -10.41
CA SER A 549 1.83 -19.68 -9.14
C SER A 549 0.38 -19.29 -9.33
N LEU A 550 -0.48 -19.84 -8.49
CA LEU A 550 -1.86 -19.44 -8.34
C LEU A 550 -2.02 -18.80 -6.97
N GLN A 551 -2.45 -17.54 -6.94
CA GLN A 551 -2.50 -16.71 -5.74
C GLN A 551 -3.95 -16.31 -5.43
N PRO A 552 -4.72 -17.16 -4.71
CA PRO A 552 -6.07 -16.85 -4.29
C PRO A 552 -6.08 -15.74 -3.24
N ARG A 553 -7.11 -14.90 -3.30
CA ARG A 553 -7.37 -13.80 -2.37
C ARG A 553 -8.85 -13.74 -2.07
N LEU A 554 -9.16 -13.40 -0.84
CA LEU A 554 -10.54 -13.21 -0.40
C LEU A 554 -10.59 -12.04 0.57
N PHE A 555 -11.48 -11.11 0.31
CA PHE A 555 -11.87 -10.10 1.26
C PHE A 555 -13.37 -10.20 1.51
N ALA A 556 -13.77 -10.10 2.76
CA ALA A 556 -15.16 -10.02 3.17
C ALA A 556 -15.33 -8.93 4.22
N ALA A 557 -16.40 -8.16 4.09
CA ALA A 557 -16.81 -7.16 5.07
C ALA A 557 -18.29 -7.34 5.41
N TRP A 558 -18.58 -7.36 6.70
CA TRP A 558 -19.93 -7.45 7.22
C TRP A 558 -20.23 -6.27 8.13
N ARG A 559 -21.16 -5.41 7.67
CA ARG A 559 -21.69 -4.31 8.46
C ARG A 559 -22.83 -4.82 9.35
N ILE A 560 -22.63 -4.78 10.67
CA ILE A 560 -23.66 -5.14 11.63
C ILE A 560 -24.72 -4.03 11.70
N ASN A 561 -24.25 -2.78 11.77
CA ASN A 561 -25.06 -1.57 11.81
C ASN A 561 -24.30 -0.41 11.18
N HIS A 562 -24.82 0.82 11.31
CA HIS A 562 -24.19 2.00 10.72
C HIS A 562 -22.78 2.29 11.26
N ASP A 563 -22.50 1.89 12.48
CA ASP A 563 -21.29 2.26 13.22
C ASP A 563 -20.27 1.12 13.31
N GLN A 564 -20.68 -0.13 13.02
CA GLN A 564 -19.86 -1.33 13.26
C GLN A 564 -19.71 -2.20 12.03
N GLN A 565 -18.48 -2.64 11.78
CA GLN A 565 -18.14 -3.50 10.67
C GLN A 565 -17.06 -4.52 11.08
N PHE A 566 -17.25 -5.78 10.73
CA PHE A 566 -16.23 -6.81 10.73
C PHE A 566 -15.63 -6.98 9.35
N THR A 567 -14.34 -7.30 9.30
CA THR A 567 -13.64 -7.65 8.06
C THR A 567 -12.85 -8.94 8.23
N PHE A 568 -12.77 -9.69 7.17
CA PHE A 568 -11.92 -10.88 7.04
C PHE A 568 -11.16 -10.78 5.74
N SER A 569 -9.87 -11.14 5.75
CA SER A 569 -9.12 -11.31 4.52
C SER A 569 -8.17 -12.50 4.58
N TYR A 570 -7.96 -13.09 3.43
CA TYR A 570 -6.94 -14.08 3.15
C TYR A 570 -6.21 -13.72 1.86
N ALA A 571 -4.88 -13.84 1.86
CA ALA A 571 -4.07 -13.67 0.66
C ALA A 571 -2.90 -14.65 0.65
N ARG A 572 -2.74 -15.34 -0.48
CA ARG A 572 -1.49 -16.00 -0.88
C ARG A 572 -0.75 -15.06 -1.82
N MET A 573 0.53 -14.78 -1.54
CA MET A 573 1.33 -13.85 -2.31
C MET A 573 2.74 -14.38 -2.52
N ILE A 574 3.38 -13.99 -3.64
CA ILE A 574 4.70 -14.46 -4.05
C ILE A 574 5.55 -13.29 -4.49
N GLN A 575 6.84 -13.32 -4.11
CA GLN A 575 7.84 -12.32 -4.48
C GLN A 575 9.00 -13.00 -5.18
N TYR A 576 9.43 -12.43 -6.33
CA TYR A 576 10.46 -13.01 -7.20
C TYR A 576 11.78 -12.27 -7.14
N LEU A 577 11.80 -11.07 -6.58
CA LEU A 577 12.97 -10.21 -6.47
C LEU A 577 13.27 -9.96 -5.00
N HIS A 578 14.49 -10.26 -4.56
CA HIS A 578 14.91 -10.22 -3.16
C HIS A 578 16.00 -9.19 -2.97
N GLN A 579 15.88 -8.42 -1.89
CA GLN A 579 16.95 -7.57 -1.41
C GLN A 579 17.75 -8.32 -0.34
N VAL A 580 19.01 -8.45 -0.56
CA VAL A 580 19.95 -9.04 0.40
C VAL A 580 20.85 -7.92 0.90
N THR A 581 20.94 -7.76 2.21
CA THR A 581 21.74 -6.71 2.84
C THR A 581 23.00 -7.32 3.42
N THR A 582 24.15 -6.76 3.07
CA THR A 582 25.44 -7.14 3.69
C THR A 582 26.00 -5.95 4.45
N PRO A 583 26.52 -6.15 5.66
CA PRO A 583 27.19 -5.12 6.44
C PRO A 583 28.60 -4.81 5.93
N PHE A 584 28.79 -4.80 4.62
CA PHE A 584 30.11 -4.61 4.03
C PHE A 584 30.65 -3.20 4.30
N LEU A 585 31.87 -3.12 4.82
CA LEU A 585 32.61 -1.88 5.14
C LEU A 585 31.80 -0.85 5.97
N GLY A 586 30.93 -1.32 6.86
CA GLY A 586 30.10 -0.45 7.70
C GLY A 586 29.07 0.39 6.93
N ILE A 587 28.85 0.08 5.66
CA ILE A 587 27.77 0.61 4.83
C ILE A 587 26.83 -0.55 4.53
N ASN A 588 25.54 -0.39 4.80
CA ASN A 588 24.54 -1.37 4.36
C ASN A 588 24.44 -1.34 2.83
N SER A 589 25.22 -2.21 2.18
CA SER A 589 25.11 -2.41 0.74
C SER A 589 23.91 -3.29 0.46
N GLU A 590 23.00 -2.78 -0.35
CA GLU A 590 21.77 -3.45 -0.72
C GLU A 590 21.93 -4.04 -2.11
N PHE A 591 21.76 -5.36 -2.19
CA PHE A 591 21.82 -6.07 -3.45
C PHE A 591 20.47 -6.66 -3.78
N TRP A 592 20.11 -6.56 -5.04
CA TRP A 592 18.87 -7.15 -5.53
C TRP A 592 19.18 -8.36 -6.39
N VAL A 593 18.64 -9.50 -6.01
CA VAL A 593 18.85 -10.77 -6.70
C VAL A 593 17.52 -11.40 -7.10
N PRO A 594 17.45 -12.04 -8.28
CA PRO A 594 16.25 -12.70 -8.73
C PRO A 594 16.09 -14.08 -8.08
N SER A 595 14.88 -14.59 -8.07
CA SER A 595 14.64 -16.00 -7.76
C SER A 595 15.24 -16.90 -8.85
N THR A 596 15.78 -18.05 -8.42
CA THR A 596 16.41 -19.04 -9.29
C THR A 596 15.93 -20.45 -8.94
N GLY A 597 16.53 -21.47 -9.53
CA GLY A 597 16.27 -22.86 -9.18
C GLY A 597 16.68 -23.21 -7.75
N LEU A 598 17.75 -22.61 -7.25
CA LEU A 598 18.26 -22.76 -5.87
C LEU A 598 17.57 -21.79 -4.92
N LEU A 599 17.45 -20.52 -5.30
CA LEU A 599 16.78 -19.49 -4.53
C LEU A 599 15.32 -19.33 -4.97
N ARG A 600 14.44 -20.15 -4.42
CA ARG A 600 13.02 -20.14 -4.78
C ARG A 600 12.32 -18.84 -4.38
N PRO A 601 11.24 -18.45 -5.11
CA PRO A 601 10.45 -17.28 -4.72
C PRO A 601 9.98 -17.34 -3.27
N VAL A 602 10.01 -16.20 -2.60
CA VAL A 602 9.40 -16.07 -1.27
C VAL A 602 7.88 -16.13 -1.41
N GLU A 603 7.27 -16.96 -0.60
CA GLU A 603 5.82 -17.15 -0.55
C GLU A 603 5.27 -16.77 0.82
N SER A 604 4.13 -16.10 0.85
CA SER A 604 3.42 -15.82 2.09
C SER A 604 1.94 -16.19 2.03
N HIS A 605 1.44 -16.68 3.17
CA HIS A 605 0.03 -16.85 3.47
C HIS A 605 -0.32 -15.92 4.62
N MET A 606 -1.30 -15.05 4.41
CA MET A 606 -1.73 -14.10 5.40
C MET A 606 -3.24 -14.16 5.62
N VAL A 607 -3.64 -14.20 6.89
CA VAL A 607 -5.03 -14.08 7.34
C VAL A 607 -5.15 -12.84 8.22
N ASN A 608 -6.22 -12.08 8.05
CA ASN A 608 -6.53 -10.92 8.89
C ASN A 608 -8.00 -10.93 9.30
N LEU A 609 -8.25 -10.57 10.55
CA LEU A 609 -9.57 -10.29 11.11
C LEU A 609 -9.58 -8.86 11.63
N GLY A 610 -10.53 -8.07 11.19
CA GLY A 610 -10.63 -6.67 11.57
C GLY A 610 -12.01 -6.34 12.15
N TYR A 611 -12.04 -5.39 13.07
CA TYR A 611 -13.22 -4.75 13.59
C TYR A 611 -13.07 -3.25 13.50
N ASN A 612 -14.06 -2.58 12.92
CA ASN A 612 -14.11 -1.14 12.79
C ASN A 612 -15.36 -0.60 13.46
N PHE A 613 -15.17 0.43 14.27
CA PHE A 613 -16.23 1.19 14.92
C PHE A 613 -16.08 2.67 14.57
N ASN A 614 -17.17 3.32 14.16
CA ASN A 614 -17.17 4.73 13.80
C ASN A 614 -18.47 5.39 14.25
N ASP A 615 -18.44 6.10 15.35
CA ASP A 615 -19.63 6.74 15.90
C ASP A 615 -19.92 8.10 15.22
N LYS A 616 -21.17 8.56 15.32
CA LYS A 616 -21.60 9.88 14.83
C LYS A 616 -20.97 11.05 15.61
N LYS A 617 -20.34 10.77 16.76
CA LYS A 617 -19.65 11.76 17.60
C LYS A 617 -18.17 11.90 17.26
N GLY A 618 -17.71 11.30 16.13
CA GLY A 618 -16.36 11.42 15.61
C GLY A 618 -15.31 10.53 16.31
N LEU A 619 -15.72 9.44 16.96
CA LEU A 619 -14.80 8.39 17.41
C LEU A 619 -14.66 7.33 16.33
N PHE A 620 -13.48 7.10 15.85
CA PHE A 620 -13.10 5.97 15.01
C PHE A 620 -12.17 5.04 15.79
N LEU A 621 -12.46 3.75 15.78
CA LEU A 621 -11.64 2.68 16.35
C LEU A 621 -11.52 1.56 15.32
N SER A 622 -10.29 1.12 15.03
CA SER A 622 -9.99 -0.08 14.24
C SER A 622 -9.14 -1.02 15.08
N VAL A 623 -9.50 -2.29 15.09
CA VAL A 623 -8.73 -3.37 15.73
C VAL A 623 -8.55 -4.47 14.70
N ASP A 624 -7.29 -4.80 14.39
CA ASP A 624 -6.93 -5.83 13.43
C ASP A 624 -6.05 -6.88 14.10
N ALA A 625 -6.38 -8.16 13.93
CA ALA A 625 -5.54 -9.29 14.30
C ALA A 625 -5.08 -10.01 13.04
N TYR A 626 -3.78 -10.30 12.94
CA TYR A 626 -3.24 -10.95 11.75
C TYR A 626 -2.28 -12.10 12.09
N TYR A 627 -2.18 -13.02 11.15
CA TYR A 627 -1.19 -14.10 11.13
C TYR A 627 -0.63 -14.23 9.71
N LYS A 628 0.69 -14.17 9.59
CA LYS A 628 1.45 -14.30 8.33
C LYS A 628 2.50 -15.40 8.48
N GLN A 629 2.48 -16.38 7.59
CA GLN A 629 3.50 -17.41 7.45
C GLN A 629 4.24 -17.20 6.13
N MET A 630 5.56 -17.30 6.17
CA MET A 630 6.43 -17.10 5.02
C MET A 630 7.34 -18.31 4.82
N SER A 631 7.61 -18.61 3.56
CA SER A 631 8.54 -19.67 3.14
C SER A 631 9.57 -19.09 2.17
N ASN A 632 10.75 -19.67 2.15
CA ASN A 632 11.88 -19.25 1.31
C ASN A 632 12.34 -17.80 1.56
N ASN A 633 12.20 -17.27 2.79
CA ASN A 633 12.83 -16.00 3.14
C ASN A 633 14.33 -16.09 2.90
N THR A 634 14.91 -14.99 2.45
CA THR A 634 16.33 -14.94 2.10
C THR A 634 17.15 -14.25 3.19
N ASN A 635 18.34 -14.76 3.43
CA ASN A 635 19.37 -14.13 4.26
C ASN A 635 20.75 -14.59 3.78
N PHE A 636 21.82 -13.88 4.15
CA PHE A 636 23.17 -14.34 3.92
C PHE A 636 23.53 -15.49 4.85
N ALA A 637 24.35 -16.41 4.36
CA ALA A 637 25.03 -17.40 5.18
C ALA A 637 25.92 -16.72 6.24
N GLU A 638 26.13 -17.36 7.39
CA GLU A 638 27.00 -16.81 8.44
C GLU A 638 28.45 -16.58 7.97
N LYS A 639 28.86 -17.30 6.93
CA LYS A 639 30.16 -17.22 6.28
C LYS A 639 30.08 -16.92 4.79
N GLY A 640 29.04 -16.27 4.35
CA GLY A 640 28.84 -15.95 2.93
C GLY A 640 29.73 -14.82 2.45
N ASN A 641 30.24 -14.92 1.24
CA ASN A 641 31.02 -13.90 0.57
C ASN A 641 30.53 -13.65 -0.86
N ILE A 642 29.68 -12.65 -0.99
CA ILE A 642 29.04 -12.34 -2.28
C ILE A 642 30.01 -11.70 -3.30
N PHE A 643 31.16 -11.17 -2.86
CA PHE A 643 32.05 -10.40 -3.72
C PHE A 643 33.08 -11.23 -4.48
N TYR A 644 33.39 -12.42 -3.99
CA TYR A 644 34.46 -13.24 -4.54
C TYR A 644 34.04 -14.38 -5.49
N ASN A 645 32.75 -14.70 -5.55
CA ASN A 645 32.31 -15.86 -6.33
C ASN A 645 31.09 -15.54 -7.19
N GLU A 646 31.37 -15.03 -8.40
CA GLU A 646 30.32 -14.67 -9.37
C GLU A 646 29.44 -15.84 -9.79
N ASP A 647 30.00 -17.04 -9.83
CA ASP A 647 29.31 -18.24 -10.32
C ASP A 647 28.50 -18.95 -9.23
N THR A 648 28.74 -18.63 -7.94
CA THR A 648 28.16 -19.35 -6.79
C THR A 648 27.44 -18.44 -5.78
N TRP A 649 27.13 -17.20 -6.12
CA TRP A 649 26.44 -16.27 -5.21
C TRP A 649 25.13 -16.86 -4.63
N GLU A 650 24.47 -17.75 -5.38
CA GLU A 650 23.24 -18.42 -4.93
C GLU A 650 23.48 -19.32 -3.70
N THR A 651 24.70 -19.83 -3.51
CA THR A 651 25.04 -20.68 -2.37
C THR A 651 25.30 -19.89 -1.10
N ASP A 652 25.61 -18.60 -1.24
CA ASP A 652 25.83 -17.69 -0.11
C ASP A 652 24.51 -17.08 0.42
N VAL A 653 23.40 -17.31 -0.31
CA VAL A 653 22.06 -16.85 0.09
C VAL A 653 21.24 -18.04 0.59
N LEU A 654 20.90 -18.02 1.87
CA LEU A 654 20.10 -19.04 2.52
C LEU A 654 18.60 -18.81 2.32
N ALA A 655 17.85 -19.90 2.21
CA ALA A 655 16.40 -19.91 2.22
C ALA A 655 15.85 -20.41 3.57
N GLY A 656 14.96 -19.65 4.18
CA GLY A 656 14.41 -19.95 5.49
C GLY A 656 12.90 -19.77 5.59
N LYS A 657 12.37 -19.96 6.79
CA LYS A 657 10.96 -19.77 7.13
C LYS A 657 10.78 -18.53 8.00
N GLY A 658 9.61 -17.93 7.92
CA GLY A 658 9.26 -16.78 8.76
C GLY A 658 7.82 -16.83 9.24
N TRP A 659 7.58 -16.25 10.40
CA TRP A 659 6.25 -16.08 10.98
C TRP A 659 6.14 -14.67 11.51
N SER A 660 4.97 -14.05 11.29
CA SER A 660 4.64 -12.78 11.92
C SER A 660 3.16 -12.75 12.29
N TYR A 661 2.85 -12.34 13.51
CA TYR A 661 1.48 -12.23 14.00
C TYR A 661 1.37 -11.10 15.02
N GLY A 662 0.20 -10.53 15.11
CA GLY A 662 0.02 -9.39 15.97
C GLY A 662 -1.41 -8.88 16.08
N LEU A 663 -1.54 -7.88 16.95
CA LEU A 663 -2.74 -7.10 17.18
C LEU A 663 -2.43 -5.63 16.92
N GLU A 664 -3.24 -4.98 16.11
CA GLU A 664 -3.12 -3.58 15.72
C GLU A 664 -4.36 -2.81 16.21
N VAL A 665 -4.16 -1.66 16.82
CA VAL A 665 -5.24 -0.78 17.28
C VAL A 665 -4.99 0.63 16.76
N LEU A 666 -6.01 1.23 16.14
CA LEU A 666 -6.01 2.63 15.73
C LEU A 666 -7.26 3.31 16.30
N ALA A 667 -7.05 4.33 17.11
CA ALA A 667 -8.13 5.16 17.62
C ALA A 667 -7.94 6.61 17.16
N ARG A 668 -9.01 7.23 16.69
CA ARG A 668 -9.05 8.65 16.32
C ARG A 668 -10.24 9.29 16.96
N LYS A 669 -10.05 10.49 17.47
CA LYS A 669 -11.13 11.29 18.05
C LYS A 669 -10.95 12.76 17.72
N GLN A 670 -12.03 13.38 17.29
CA GLN A 670 -12.11 14.84 17.14
C GLN A 670 -13.04 15.40 18.22
N ILE A 671 -12.58 16.38 18.96
CA ILE A 671 -13.36 17.10 19.98
C ILE A 671 -13.12 18.60 19.76
N ASN A 672 -14.09 19.28 19.17
CA ASN A 672 -13.98 20.70 18.83
C ASN A 672 -12.72 20.98 18.00
N LYS A 673 -11.78 21.75 18.58
CA LYS A 673 -10.50 22.17 17.97
C LYS A 673 -9.36 21.16 18.18
N TRP A 674 -9.61 20.06 18.90
CA TRP A 674 -8.63 19.03 19.20
C TRP A 674 -8.83 17.81 18.32
N GLN A 675 -7.72 17.26 17.82
CA GLN A 675 -7.69 15.99 17.12
C GLN A 675 -6.67 15.09 17.79
N PHE A 676 -7.12 13.90 18.13
CA PHE A 676 -6.31 12.87 18.77
C PHE A 676 -6.20 11.67 17.86
N GLN A 677 -5.01 11.12 17.71
CA GLN A 677 -4.81 9.81 17.13
C GLN A 677 -3.89 9.01 18.04
N PHE A 678 -4.27 7.79 18.27
CA PHE A 678 -3.49 6.79 18.99
C PHE A 678 -3.38 5.56 18.14
N SER A 679 -2.18 5.04 17.94
CA SER A 679 -1.94 3.78 17.27
C SER A 679 -1.04 2.89 18.12
N TYR A 680 -1.40 1.61 18.20
CA TYR A 680 -0.63 0.61 18.91
C TYR A 680 -0.56 -0.66 18.09
N ALA A 681 0.63 -1.26 18.03
CA ALA A 681 0.83 -2.58 17.44
C ALA A 681 1.61 -3.47 18.40
N LEU A 682 1.06 -4.63 18.69
CA LEU A 682 1.74 -5.74 19.34
C LEU A 682 2.11 -6.73 18.24
N THR A 683 3.40 -6.88 17.94
CA THR A 683 3.90 -7.71 16.85
C THR A 683 4.91 -8.73 17.36
N ARG A 684 4.82 -9.96 16.87
CA ARG A 684 5.89 -10.95 17.01
C ARG A 684 6.30 -11.43 15.63
N SER A 685 7.58 -11.25 15.30
CA SER A 685 8.17 -11.71 14.05
C SER A 685 9.37 -12.58 14.31
N GLU A 686 9.39 -13.76 13.71
CA GLU A 686 10.41 -14.78 13.92
C GLU A 686 10.91 -15.31 12.57
N ARG A 687 12.18 -15.71 12.54
CA ARG A 687 12.82 -16.37 11.39
C ARG A 687 13.45 -17.68 11.83
N GLN A 688 13.66 -18.55 10.87
CA GLN A 688 14.37 -19.82 11.03
C GLN A 688 15.10 -20.14 9.73
N PHE A 689 16.42 -20.21 9.80
CA PHE A 689 17.29 -20.63 8.71
C PHE A 689 18.12 -21.83 9.16
N PRO A 690 18.47 -22.79 8.26
CA PRO A 690 19.19 -23.99 8.64
C PRO A 690 20.52 -23.71 9.36
N ASP A 691 21.30 -22.74 8.85
CA ASP A 691 22.67 -22.46 9.25
C ASP A 691 22.81 -21.23 10.14
N ILE A 692 21.70 -20.62 10.55
CA ILE A 692 21.68 -19.47 11.46
C ILE A 692 21.06 -19.89 12.78
N ASN A 693 21.68 -19.51 13.91
CA ASN A 693 21.23 -19.83 15.26
C ASN A 693 21.00 -21.35 15.46
N GLU A 694 21.90 -22.18 14.95
CA GLU A 694 21.80 -23.64 15.02
C GLU A 694 20.48 -24.22 14.43
N GLY A 695 19.90 -23.57 13.44
CA GLY A 695 18.62 -23.96 12.86
C GLY A 695 17.40 -23.72 13.75
N LYS A 696 17.56 -23.04 14.88
CA LYS A 696 16.47 -22.72 15.82
C LYS A 696 15.76 -21.42 15.40
N LYS A 697 14.50 -21.27 15.81
CA LYS A 697 13.77 -20.00 15.64
C LYS A 697 14.40 -18.90 16.47
N TYR A 698 14.45 -17.71 15.89
CA TYR A 698 14.94 -16.50 16.55
C TYR A 698 14.08 -15.28 16.21
N PRO A 699 14.03 -14.26 17.07
CA PRO A 699 13.36 -13.00 16.75
C PRO A 699 14.01 -12.33 15.54
N PHE A 700 13.18 -11.86 14.62
CA PHE A 700 13.66 -11.13 13.44
C PHE A 700 14.21 -9.75 13.85
N CYS A 701 15.18 -9.20 13.14
CA CYS A 701 15.81 -7.92 13.50
C CYS A 701 14.78 -6.79 13.62
N TYR A 702 13.72 -6.78 12.82
CA TYR A 702 12.64 -5.82 12.93
C TYR A 702 11.45 -6.31 13.81
N ASP A 703 11.68 -7.25 14.74
CA ASP A 703 10.68 -7.66 15.74
C ASP A 703 10.57 -6.60 16.85
N ARG A 704 9.96 -5.47 16.52
CA ARG A 704 9.59 -4.48 17.55
C ARG A 704 8.29 -4.92 18.21
N ARG A 705 8.41 -5.54 19.36
CA ARG A 705 7.28 -6.15 20.08
C ARG A 705 6.15 -5.16 20.34
N HIS A 706 6.46 -3.97 20.79
CA HIS A 706 5.52 -2.91 21.06
C HIS A 706 5.87 -1.71 20.19
N ASN A 707 4.92 -1.20 19.45
CA ASN A 707 5.03 0.04 18.68
C ASN A 707 3.80 0.90 18.99
N LEU A 708 4.03 2.12 19.47
CA LEU A 708 2.98 3.03 19.88
C LEU A 708 3.26 4.42 19.33
N ASN A 709 2.25 5.03 18.72
CA ASN A 709 2.32 6.42 18.26
C ASN A 709 1.11 7.18 18.80
N ALA A 710 1.35 8.36 19.34
CA ALA A 710 0.29 9.26 19.80
C ALA A 710 0.47 10.62 19.15
N THR A 711 -0.60 11.14 18.56
CA THR A 711 -0.62 12.48 17.98
C THR A 711 -1.73 13.31 18.56
N ILE A 712 -1.42 14.57 18.83
CA ILE A 712 -2.37 15.57 19.30
C ILE A 712 -2.22 16.80 18.41
N ASN A 713 -3.31 17.20 17.77
CA ASN A 713 -3.36 18.46 17.03
C ASN A 713 -4.40 19.38 17.66
N TYR A 714 -4.03 20.64 17.81
CA TYR A 714 -4.87 21.70 18.36
C TYR A 714 -4.88 22.90 17.42
N SER A 715 -6.06 23.31 16.99
CA SER A 715 -6.25 24.49 16.11
C SER A 715 -6.95 25.60 16.88
N PRO A 716 -6.18 26.42 17.64
CA PRO A 716 -6.76 27.53 18.43
C PRO A 716 -7.52 28.52 17.53
N LEU A 717 -6.96 28.79 16.35
CA LEU A 717 -7.50 29.66 15.32
C LEU A 717 -7.60 28.89 13.99
N LYS A 718 -8.40 29.37 13.03
CA LYS A 718 -8.53 28.76 11.69
C LYS A 718 -7.22 28.70 10.90
N ASN A 719 -6.28 29.55 11.23
CA ASN A 719 -5.01 29.73 10.56
C ASN A 719 -3.80 29.37 11.42
N TRP A 720 -4.02 28.83 12.61
CA TRP A 720 -2.95 28.45 13.53
C TRP A 720 -3.15 27.02 14.03
N ASN A 721 -2.16 26.16 13.79
CA ASN A 721 -2.15 24.76 14.22
C ASN A 721 -0.94 24.47 15.11
N LEU A 722 -1.16 23.68 16.14
CA LEU A 722 -0.17 23.14 17.06
C LEU A 722 -0.25 21.64 17.01
N GLY A 723 0.88 20.95 16.90
CA GLY A 723 0.96 19.49 16.79
C GLY A 723 2.00 18.90 17.75
N LEU A 724 1.65 17.80 18.37
CA LEU A 724 2.54 16.93 19.15
C LEU A 724 2.49 15.53 18.56
N VAL A 725 3.67 14.93 18.36
CA VAL A 725 3.79 13.55 17.89
C VAL A 725 4.77 12.82 18.77
N TRP A 726 4.31 11.78 19.44
CA TRP A 726 5.14 10.92 20.28
C TRP A 726 5.24 9.52 19.68
N TYR A 727 6.46 9.04 19.56
CA TYR A 727 6.81 7.71 19.09
C TYR A 727 7.42 6.91 20.22
N PHE A 728 7.01 5.66 20.34
CA PHE A 728 7.63 4.68 21.21
C PHE A 728 7.65 3.32 20.53
N SER A 729 8.79 2.64 20.56
CA SER A 729 8.88 1.22 20.17
C SER A 729 9.85 0.48 21.06
N SER A 730 9.59 -0.79 21.34
CA SER A 730 10.61 -1.68 21.89
C SER A 730 11.78 -1.79 20.91
N GLY A 731 12.99 -1.98 21.42
CA GLY A 731 14.21 -2.05 20.62
C GLY A 731 14.19 -3.19 19.61
N ASP A 732 14.99 -3.06 18.57
CA ASP A 732 15.21 -4.08 17.57
C ASP A 732 15.91 -5.31 18.15
N ALA A 733 15.71 -6.47 17.55
CA ALA A 733 16.40 -7.69 17.90
C ALA A 733 17.63 -7.85 17.00
N GLU A 734 18.81 -7.55 17.52
CA GLU A 734 20.05 -7.62 16.74
C GLU A 734 20.88 -8.86 17.07
N PHE A 735 21.62 -9.36 16.08
CA PHE A 735 22.61 -10.41 16.28
C PHE A 735 23.94 -9.77 16.66
N LEU A 736 24.37 -9.98 17.90
CA LEU A 736 25.57 -9.39 18.45
C LEU A 736 26.63 -10.44 18.71
N PRO A 737 27.93 -10.09 18.55
CA PRO A 737 29.05 -10.99 18.86
C PRO A 737 29.07 -11.39 20.33
N PRO A 738 29.70 -12.52 20.64
CA PRO A 738 29.95 -12.91 22.05
C PRO A 738 30.73 -11.81 22.76
N GLY A 739 30.38 -11.52 24.01
CA GLY A 739 31.11 -10.54 24.85
C GLY A 739 30.57 -9.11 24.83
N VAL A 740 29.59 -8.77 23.99
CA VAL A 740 28.89 -7.48 24.08
C VAL A 740 28.11 -7.41 25.39
N ASN A 741 28.41 -6.41 26.22
CA ASN A 741 27.72 -6.20 27.50
C ASN A 741 26.26 -5.68 27.29
N ASP A 742 25.38 -5.99 28.25
CA ASP A 742 23.97 -5.62 28.17
C ASP A 742 23.72 -4.11 28.35
N ASP A 743 24.69 -3.37 28.89
CA ASP A 743 24.57 -1.92 29.10
C ASP A 743 24.79 -1.09 27.84
N PHE A 744 25.31 -1.67 26.76
CA PHE A 744 25.60 -1.03 25.47
C PHE A 744 26.42 0.27 25.56
N ASP A 745 26.95 0.64 26.75
CA ASP A 745 27.69 1.88 26.97
C ASP A 745 29.20 1.65 26.95
N THR A 746 29.62 0.42 27.17
CA THR A 746 31.02 0.04 27.07
C THR A 746 31.29 -0.60 25.73
N PRO A 747 32.35 -0.19 24.99
CA PRO A 747 32.84 -0.96 23.89
C PRO A 747 33.07 -2.40 24.37
N ALA A 748 32.53 -3.38 23.69
CA ALA A 748 32.87 -4.75 23.99
C ALA A 748 34.40 -4.85 23.95
N PRO A 749 35.05 -5.38 24.98
CA PRO A 749 36.41 -5.82 24.82
C PRO A 749 36.33 -6.85 23.70
N VAL A 750 36.84 -6.52 22.54
CA VAL A 750 37.06 -7.47 21.49
C VAL A 750 38.08 -8.43 22.09
N ASP A 751 37.61 -9.59 22.56
CA ASP A 751 38.44 -10.75 22.51
C ASP A 751 38.39 -11.18 21.05
N PRO A 752 39.32 -10.82 20.21
CA PRO A 752 39.48 -11.44 18.94
C PRO A 752 39.92 -12.85 19.34
N GLY A 753 38.94 -13.72 19.53
CA GLY A 753 39.26 -15.15 19.62
C GLY A 753 40.01 -15.47 18.36
N ASN A 754 41.30 -15.27 18.44
CA ASN A 754 42.44 -15.52 17.61
C ASN A 754 42.13 -16.32 16.32
N LYS A 755 41.27 -15.78 15.48
CA LYS A 755 41.15 -16.16 14.09
C LYS A 755 41.63 -14.94 13.34
N GLU A 756 42.92 -14.96 13.00
CA GLU A 756 43.46 -14.11 11.95
C GLU A 756 42.44 -14.13 10.79
N PRO A 757 42.00 -12.96 10.30
CA PRO A 757 41.21 -12.89 9.07
C PRO A 757 41.93 -13.78 8.08
N ASP A 758 41.22 -14.60 7.33
CA ASP A 758 41.84 -15.38 6.26
C ASP A 758 42.60 -14.36 5.39
N GLU A 759 43.94 -14.33 5.49
CA GLU A 759 44.79 -13.36 4.77
C GLU A 759 44.46 -13.32 3.28
N LYS A 760 43.80 -14.40 2.78
CA LYS A 760 43.36 -14.52 1.37
C LYS A 760 42.01 -13.89 1.07
N ASN A 761 41.20 -13.56 2.07
CA ASN A 761 39.84 -13.04 1.82
C ASN A 761 39.34 -12.10 2.93
N PRO A 762 39.66 -10.81 2.85
CA PRO A 762 39.28 -9.83 3.87
C PRO A 762 37.76 -9.53 3.89
N PHE A 763 36.98 -10.16 3.04
CA PHE A 763 35.53 -9.88 2.91
C PHE A 763 34.62 -11.00 3.43
N VAL A 764 35.16 -12.01 4.11
CA VAL A 764 34.40 -13.06 4.78
C VAL A 764 34.01 -12.60 6.18
N PHE A 765 32.71 -12.57 6.45
CA PHE A 765 32.16 -12.30 7.77
C PHE A 765 31.82 -13.61 8.48
N ASP A 766 32.49 -13.90 9.59
CA ASP A 766 32.12 -15.03 10.45
C ASP A 766 31.22 -14.54 11.58
N ARG A 767 29.93 -14.88 11.51
CA ARG A 767 28.95 -14.61 12.57
C ARG A 767 28.69 -15.80 13.47
N THR A 768 29.56 -16.79 13.45
CA THR A 768 29.41 -17.98 14.29
C THR A 768 29.42 -17.59 15.78
N GLY A 769 28.42 -18.01 16.52
CA GLY A 769 28.30 -17.70 17.96
C GLY A 769 27.60 -16.37 18.28
N TYR A 770 27.18 -15.60 17.28
CA TYR A 770 26.36 -14.39 17.51
C TYR A 770 25.02 -14.78 18.15
N LYS A 771 24.53 -13.97 19.08
CA LYS A 771 23.25 -14.20 19.76
C LYS A 771 22.31 -13.03 19.51
N SER A 772 21.05 -13.36 19.30
CA SER A 772 20.01 -12.35 19.21
C SER A 772 19.80 -11.67 20.56
N ARG A 773 20.00 -10.36 20.61
CA ARG A 773 19.74 -9.49 21.75
C ARG A 773 18.84 -8.34 21.36
N ARG A 774 18.12 -7.79 22.31
CA ARG A 774 17.22 -6.67 22.08
C ARG A 774 17.84 -5.37 22.52
N LEU A 775 17.87 -4.39 21.62
CA LEU A 775 18.31 -3.03 21.91
C LEU A 775 17.37 -2.34 22.91
N PRO A 776 17.82 -1.28 23.58
CA PRO A 776 16.96 -0.40 24.36
C PRO A 776 15.76 0.14 23.55
N ALA A 777 14.69 0.50 24.25
CA ALA A 777 13.51 1.06 23.63
C ALA A 777 13.83 2.39 22.92
N TYR A 778 13.25 2.57 21.75
CA TYR A 778 13.30 3.83 20.99
C TYR A 778 12.10 4.70 21.33
N HIS A 779 12.32 5.97 21.61
CA HIS A 779 11.24 6.92 21.83
C HIS A 779 11.64 8.35 21.44
N ARG A 780 10.65 9.14 20.98
CA ARG A 780 10.87 10.52 20.52
C ARG A 780 9.60 11.34 20.63
N LEU A 781 9.73 12.59 21.03
CA LEU A 781 8.65 13.58 21.00
C LEU A 781 9.00 14.69 20.02
N ASN A 782 8.11 14.96 19.09
CA ASN A 782 8.21 16.10 18.18
C ASN A 782 7.10 17.10 18.48
N PHE A 783 7.43 18.37 18.41
CA PHE A 783 6.48 19.49 18.47
C PHE A 783 6.52 20.27 17.19
N ASN A 784 5.36 20.67 16.67
CA ASN A 784 5.27 21.55 15.53
C ASN A 784 4.20 22.62 15.70
N THR A 785 4.38 23.77 15.06
CA THR A 785 3.40 24.82 14.97
C THR A 785 3.41 25.38 13.55
N SER A 786 2.25 25.79 13.04
CA SER A 786 2.16 26.46 11.75
C SER A 786 1.09 27.55 11.77
N PHE A 787 1.45 28.70 11.22
CA PHE A 787 0.59 29.87 11.11
C PHE A 787 0.48 30.28 9.64
N SER A 788 -0.75 30.48 9.16
CA SER A 788 -1.04 30.88 7.78
C SER A 788 -1.70 32.24 7.74
N PHE A 789 -1.29 33.11 6.80
CA PHE A 789 -1.91 34.41 6.55
C PHE A 789 -1.99 34.67 5.05
N HIS A 790 -2.82 35.64 4.65
CA HIS A 790 -3.05 35.95 3.25
C HIS A 790 -2.59 37.39 2.97
N THR A 791 -1.96 37.60 1.81
CA THR A 791 -1.62 38.92 1.30
C THR A 791 -2.35 39.10 -0.03
N GLY A 792 -3.24 40.09 -0.09
CA GLY A 792 -4.16 40.22 -1.20
C GLY A 792 -5.16 39.06 -1.30
N GLN A 793 -5.72 38.85 -2.48
CA GLN A 793 -6.73 37.79 -2.70
C GLN A 793 -6.13 36.45 -3.13
N GLN A 794 -4.86 36.40 -3.53
CA GLN A 794 -4.27 35.24 -4.21
C GLN A 794 -3.11 34.60 -3.46
N LEU A 795 -2.36 35.35 -2.63
CA LEU A 795 -1.18 34.83 -1.98
C LEU A 795 -1.49 34.31 -0.58
N THR A 796 -1.10 33.06 -0.30
CA THR A 796 -1.17 32.44 1.02
C THR A 796 0.24 32.15 1.50
N HIS A 797 0.58 32.67 2.66
CA HIS A 797 1.84 32.46 3.36
C HIS A 797 1.61 31.51 4.51
N LYS A 798 2.51 30.53 4.70
CA LYS A 798 2.52 29.62 5.85
C LYS A 798 3.91 29.62 6.46
N LEU A 799 4.01 30.00 7.72
CA LEU A 799 5.20 29.86 8.54
C LEU A 799 5.03 28.62 9.41
N SER A 800 6.03 27.75 9.45
CA SER A 800 6.02 26.59 10.29
C SER A 800 7.32 26.53 11.10
N ALA A 801 7.23 26.16 12.37
CA ALA A 801 8.36 25.98 13.25
C ALA A 801 8.14 24.75 14.13
N GLY A 802 9.20 24.16 14.63
CA GLY A 802 9.06 23.02 15.52
C GLY A 802 10.37 22.53 16.12
N LEU A 803 10.21 21.49 16.92
CA LEU A 803 11.29 20.80 17.62
C LEU A 803 11.22 19.32 17.26
N TYR A 804 12.32 18.82 16.74
CA TYR A 804 12.53 17.38 16.56
C TYR A 804 13.25 16.87 17.81
N ASN A 805 12.81 15.71 18.33
CA ASN A 805 13.35 15.10 19.55
C ASN A 805 13.36 16.06 20.75
N ALA A 806 12.20 16.67 21.09
CA ALA A 806 12.06 17.80 22.00
C ALA A 806 12.59 17.56 23.42
N TYR A 807 12.70 16.30 23.88
CA TYR A 807 13.29 15.97 25.19
C TYR A 807 14.65 15.25 25.08
N GLN A 808 15.32 15.33 23.92
CA GLN A 808 16.66 14.79 23.69
C GLN A 808 16.80 13.29 24.05
N ALA A 809 15.79 12.49 23.62
CA ALA A 809 15.87 11.04 23.85
C ALA A 809 17.18 10.47 23.28
N ARG A 810 17.89 9.69 24.10
CA ARG A 810 19.16 9.06 23.72
C ARG A 810 18.88 7.66 23.17
N ASN A 811 18.36 7.59 21.97
CA ASN A 811 18.10 6.33 21.28
C ASN A 811 19.42 5.70 20.84
N LYS A 812 19.58 4.41 21.11
CA LYS A 812 20.79 3.68 20.73
C LYS A 812 20.54 2.89 19.45
N TYR A 813 21.55 2.79 18.62
CA TYR A 813 21.57 1.94 17.44
C TYR A 813 22.95 1.29 17.30
N ILE A 814 23.00 0.18 16.62
CA ILE A 814 24.23 -0.54 16.35
C ILE A 814 24.82 -0.03 15.06
N ARG A 815 26.12 0.22 15.10
CA ARG A 815 26.94 0.53 13.94
C ARG A 815 28.05 -0.48 13.86
N ASP A 816 28.11 -1.16 12.75
CA ASP A 816 29.24 -1.99 12.41
C ASP A 816 30.36 -1.11 11.86
N VAL A 817 31.52 -1.19 12.43
CA VAL A 817 32.71 -0.42 12.02
C VAL A 817 33.84 -1.40 11.70
N TRP A 818 34.36 -1.30 10.51
CA TRP A 818 35.58 -1.98 10.13
C TRP A 818 36.80 -1.16 10.59
N ASN A 819 37.66 -1.75 11.37
CA ASN A 819 38.95 -1.16 11.74
C ASN A 819 40.05 -1.69 10.83
N LEU A 820 40.66 -0.78 10.06
CA LEU A 820 41.69 -1.13 9.06
C LEU A 820 43.08 -1.36 9.66
N GLU A 821 43.36 -0.76 10.83
CA GLU A 821 44.67 -0.87 11.43
C GLU A 821 44.97 -2.30 11.87
N ASP A 822 43.96 -3.01 12.36
CA ASP A 822 44.07 -4.38 12.83
C ASP A 822 43.27 -5.39 12.00
N ASN A 823 42.73 -4.91 10.84
CA ASN A 823 41.83 -5.69 9.95
C ASN A 823 40.66 -6.33 10.70
N SER A 824 40.20 -5.71 11.77
CA SER A 824 39.15 -6.20 12.63
C SER A 824 37.80 -5.56 12.34
N TYR A 825 36.72 -6.34 12.48
CA TYR A 825 35.35 -5.89 12.39
C TYR A 825 34.78 -5.72 13.79
N ASN A 826 34.48 -4.47 14.14
CA ASN A 826 33.94 -4.15 15.45
C ASN A 826 32.49 -3.70 15.35
N THR A 827 31.61 -4.33 16.13
CA THR A 827 30.26 -3.88 16.32
C THR A 827 30.23 -2.93 17.50
N THR A 828 30.02 -1.66 17.28
CA THR A 828 29.91 -0.65 18.35
C THR A 828 28.47 -0.16 18.47
N SER A 829 28.01 -0.01 19.72
CA SER A 829 26.80 0.78 19.95
C SER A 829 27.18 2.27 19.82
N SER A 830 26.66 2.94 18.81
CA SER A 830 26.85 4.36 18.67
C SER A 830 25.70 5.13 19.31
N GLY A 831 26.01 5.98 20.26
CA GLY A 831 25.08 7.00 20.74
C GLY A 831 25.02 8.23 19.85
N ASN A 832 25.77 8.25 18.72
CA ASN A 832 25.77 9.38 17.80
C ASN A 832 24.50 9.32 16.93
N ARG A 833 23.69 10.34 17.05
CA ARG A 833 22.45 10.54 16.31
C ARG A 833 22.73 11.42 15.12
N LEU A 834 21.96 11.22 14.05
CA LEU A 834 21.99 12.15 12.94
C LEU A 834 21.39 13.50 13.39
N PHE A 835 20.37 13.47 14.27
CA PHE A 835 19.68 14.67 14.75
C PHE A 835 19.34 14.55 16.24
N ASP A 836 19.99 15.37 17.07
CA ASP A 836 19.63 15.61 18.46
C ASP A 836 18.39 16.52 18.55
N LEU A 837 18.20 17.25 19.65
CA LEU A 837 17.22 18.30 19.70
C LEU A 837 17.47 19.29 18.54
N THR A 838 16.63 19.24 17.55
CA THR A 838 16.77 20.12 16.37
C THR A 838 15.57 21.04 16.28
N PHE A 839 15.84 22.33 16.30
CA PHE A 839 14.88 23.37 15.97
C PHE A 839 14.83 23.55 14.45
N TYR A 840 13.63 23.69 13.89
CA TYR A 840 13.46 23.97 12.48
C TYR A 840 12.45 25.10 12.23
N LEU A 841 12.65 25.76 11.10
CA LEU A 841 11.77 26.80 10.56
C LEU A 841 11.55 26.51 9.08
N SER A 842 10.33 26.70 8.61
CA SER A 842 10.04 26.68 7.17
C SER A 842 9.02 27.73 6.77
N TYR A 843 9.13 28.16 5.53
CA TYR A 843 8.23 29.11 4.92
C TYR A 843 7.65 28.53 3.63
N THR A 844 6.34 28.63 3.48
CA THR A 844 5.63 28.20 2.27
C THR A 844 4.82 29.36 1.70
N LEU A 845 4.96 29.58 0.39
CA LEU A 845 4.20 30.55 -0.38
C LEU A 845 3.32 29.80 -1.39
N ARG A 846 2.02 30.11 -1.43
CA ARG A 846 1.04 29.58 -2.40
C ARG A 846 0.39 30.71 -3.18
N PHE A 847 0.21 30.52 -4.51
CA PHE A 847 -0.44 31.50 -5.40
C PHE A 847 -1.41 30.83 -6.39
#